data_be02fdbd43d8c7f07222cbd0a6fb5449
#
_entry.id   be02fdbd43d8c7f07222cbd0a6fb5449
#
_cell.length_a   1.000
_cell.length_b   1.000
_cell.length_c   1.000
_cell.angle_alpha   90.00
_cell.angle_beta   90.00
_cell.angle_gamma   90.00
#
_symmetry.space_group_name_H-M   'P 1'
#
loop_
_entity.id
_entity.type
_entity.pdbx_description
1 polymer ?
#
loop_
_entity_poly.entity_id
_entity_poly.type
_entity_poly.pdbx_seq_one_letter_code
_entity_poly.pdbx_strand_id
1 'polypeptide(L)'
;WQQAIEKLVQDPALITSLSQGDEALRKWVEQHQKTGIDGLTSLKVVRPGLMQINDKVKPPIGYAGLDLIRRIEESKKTQMPEILLMGTKDSHITMAVPVLEDETLQAVVLSTFEVSILQKAFVAIVKNERGGWLTLKQNGLRLASHGASKHRKAPVLGKVKIAGTGWHIEIKKQILKPPLTELELLKYTVVLLCILSLIGGLLAKKKASGKRSKTKSSSGKRARKVINELDESEKALALILANEEMGSEKISQTIKESVSESKEQAGGTNFMNDDGIEVVTETDVSKSIFRAYDIRGIVDETLTEQGVFMIGRAIGSETLSVGQQSIAIARDGRLHSPRLSESLSKGIQSTGCDVIDVGQVPTPVLYFATHHLKTQSGVMITGSHNPSNYNGLKIVIAGNTLSGEAIQQLYHRIQQEDFEDGEGLYQEQNLLSEYIGAITADVRLGRMMKVVVDCGNGVAGEAAPMLLSTLGCGVVPLYCEIDGNFPNHHPDPSKPENLQELIDRVHEEEAELGLAFDGDGDRLGVVDSNGNVIWPDRQMMLYAMDVLSRQAGADIIYDVKCTRNLAKVIAKHGGKPVMSKTGHSLIKAKMKETKAELAGEMSGHIFFKERWFGFDDALYTASRLLEILTGEFRPTAEIFADLPDSVSTPELNISLEEGENFSFVKALQSQAEFEGANVITIDGVRVEFKDGWGLVRASNTTPSLVIRFEADDEGALERIKEVFREQMLKINADITLPF
;
A
#
# COMPACT_ATOMS: atom_id res chain seq x y z
N TRP A 1 23.30 -22.63 -0.54
CA TRP A 1 22.48 -23.01 -1.69
C TRP A 1 23.06 -22.51 -3.00
N GLN A 2 23.28 -21.20 -3.18
CA GLN A 2 23.77 -20.63 -4.43
C GLN A 2 25.04 -21.31 -4.91
N GLN A 3 26.09 -21.42 -4.07
CA GLN A 3 27.33 -22.10 -4.43
C GLN A 3 27.14 -23.58 -4.77
N ALA A 4 26.16 -24.24 -4.12
CA ALA A 4 25.85 -25.64 -4.41
C ALA A 4 25.23 -25.81 -5.80
N ILE A 5 24.27 -24.91 -6.16
CA ILE A 5 23.66 -24.93 -7.48
C ILE A 5 24.61 -24.45 -8.57
N GLU A 6 25.41 -23.39 -8.33
CA GLU A 6 26.45 -22.93 -9.26
C GLU A 6 27.48 -24.03 -9.58
N LYS A 7 27.81 -24.84 -8.58
CA LYS A 7 28.69 -26.02 -8.80
C LYS A 7 27.96 -27.10 -9.59
N LEU A 8 26.66 -27.27 -9.39
CA LEU A 8 25.86 -28.27 -10.10
C LEU A 8 25.76 -27.95 -11.60
N VAL A 9 25.62 -26.68 -11.96
CA VAL A 9 25.53 -26.25 -13.37
C VAL A 9 26.88 -26.33 -14.12
N GLN A 10 27.98 -26.46 -13.40
CA GLN A 10 29.32 -26.69 -13.96
C GLN A 10 29.63 -28.19 -14.24
N ASP A 11 28.67 -29.09 -13.97
CA ASP A 11 28.83 -30.51 -14.26
C ASP A 11 28.83 -30.74 -15.79
N PRO A 12 29.94 -31.26 -16.36
CA PRO A 12 30.02 -31.55 -17.80
C PRO A 12 28.92 -32.51 -18.29
N ALA A 13 28.40 -33.37 -17.40
CA ALA A 13 27.33 -34.28 -17.71
C ALA A 13 26.02 -33.54 -17.99
N LEU A 14 25.80 -32.33 -17.46
CA LEU A 14 24.62 -31.50 -17.76
C LEU A 14 24.65 -31.04 -19.23
N ILE A 15 25.76 -30.49 -19.70
CA ILE A 15 25.90 -30.02 -21.10
C ILE A 15 25.74 -31.20 -22.05
N THR A 16 26.38 -32.35 -21.73
CA THR A 16 26.21 -33.59 -22.49
C THR A 16 24.73 -34.03 -22.54
N SER A 17 24.01 -33.93 -21.42
CA SER A 17 22.59 -34.30 -21.36
C SER A 17 21.72 -33.33 -22.15
N LEU A 18 22.04 -32.03 -22.18
CA LEU A 18 21.35 -31.02 -23.00
C LEU A 18 21.47 -31.30 -24.51
N SER A 19 22.64 -31.79 -24.96
CA SER A 19 22.88 -32.17 -26.35
C SER A 19 22.23 -33.50 -26.75
N GLN A 20 22.05 -34.44 -25.80
CA GLN A 20 21.46 -35.76 -26.04
C GLN A 20 19.93 -35.77 -26.02
N GLY A 21 19.27 -34.65 -25.62
CA GLY A 21 17.82 -34.48 -25.65
C GLY A 21 17.13 -34.63 -24.30
N ASP A 22 15.79 -34.52 -24.32
CA ASP A 22 14.98 -34.33 -23.11
C ASP A 22 14.98 -35.54 -22.17
N GLU A 23 15.15 -36.78 -22.69
CA GLU A 23 15.19 -37.99 -21.84
C GLU A 23 16.49 -38.06 -21.03
N ALA A 24 17.62 -37.74 -21.64
CA ALA A 24 18.90 -37.66 -20.94
C ALA A 24 18.90 -36.57 -19.88
N LEU A 25 18.33 -35.43 -20.20
CA LEU A 25 18.17 -34.30 -19.28
C LEU A 25 17.28 -34.64 -18.08
N ARG A 26 16.16 -35.35 -18.28
CA ARG A 26 15.31 -35.85 -17.19
C ARG A 26 16.06 -36.77 -16.26
N LYS A 27 16.83 -37.71 -16.78
CA LYS A 27 17.66 -38.62 -15.97
C LYS A 27 18.70 -37.87 -15.15
N TRP A 28 19.34 -36.87 -15.74
CA TRP A 28 20.29 -36.03 -15.03
C TRP A 28 19.57 -35.25 -13.88
N VAL A 29 18.41 -34.63 -14.12
CA VAL A 29 17.61 -33.92 -13.12
C VAL A 29 17.21 -34.87 -11.98
N GLU A 30 16.67 -36.06 -12.28
CA GLU A 30 16.23 -37.04 -11.27
C GLU A 30 17.41 -37.52 -10.39
N GLN A 31 18.60 -37.69 -10.97
CA GLN A 31 19.81 -38.06 -10.25
C GLN A 31 20.27 -36.95 -9.30
N HIS A 32 20.22 -35.69 -9.74
CA HIS A 32 20.74 -34.55 -9.00
C HIS A 32 19.73 -33.92 -8.04
N GLN A 33 18.44 -34.09 -8.24
CA GLN A 33 17.41 -33.71 -7.29
C GLN A 33 17.51 -34.47 -5.96
N LYS A 34 18.12 -35.67 -5.96
CA LYS A 34 18.36 -36.52 -4.78
C LYS A 34 19.71 -36.27 -4.09
N THR A 35 20.50 -35.32 -4.55
CA THR A 35 21.92 -35.16 -4.13
C THR A 35 22.15 -34.51 -2.76
N GLY A 36 21.16 -34.49 -1.86
CA GLY A 36 21.36 -34.06 -0.47
C GLY A 36 21.65 -32.58 -0.25
N ILE A 37 21.25 -31.70 -1.17
CA ILE A 37 21.22 -30.25 -0.92
C ILE A 37 20.04 -29.99 0.04
N ASP A 38 20.36 -29.50 1.21
CA ASP A 38 19.39 -29.34 2.30
C ASP A 38 18.26 -28.41 1.88
N GLY A 39 17.02 -28.92 1.90
CA GLY A 39 15.81 -28.19 1.54
C GLY A 39 15.50 -28.06 0.07
N LEU A 40 16.26 -28.62 -0.82
CA LEU A 40 15.94 -28.66 -2.24
C LEU A 40 14.69 -29.52 -2.47
N THR A 41 13.63 -28.89 -2.96
CA THR A 41 12.34 -29.56 -3.25
C THR A 41 12.15 -29.85 -4.74
N SER A 42 12.72 -29.02 -5.61
CA SER A 42 12.64 -29.19 -7.05
C SER A 42 13.86 -28.62 -7.75
N LEU A 43 14.29 -29.34 -8.79
CA LEU A 43 15.32 -28.91 -9.73
C LEU A 43 14.74 -29.00 -11.13
N LYS A 44 14.83 -27.94 -11.91
CA LYS A 44 14.32 -27.90 -13.29
C LYS A 44 15.37 -27.26 -14.18
N VAL A 45 15.52 -27.79 -15.38
CA VAL A 45 16.39 -27.24 -16.41
C VAL A 45 15.50 -26.77 -17.55
N VAL A 46 15.58 -25.49 -17.87
CA VAL A 46 14.73 -24.81 -18.85
C VAL A 46 15.60 -24.30 -19.98
N ARG A 47 15.19 -24.60 -21.23
CA ARG A 47 15.86 -24.06 -22.42
C ARG A 47 15.48 -22.60 -22.62
N PRO A 48 16.37 -21.77 -23.19
CA PRO A 48 16.06 -20.37 -23.54
C PRO A 48 14.82 -20.28 -24.46
N GLY A 49 14.04 -19.18 -24.30
CA GLY A 49 12.85 -18.92 -25.11
C GLY A 49 11.55 -19.50 -24.54
N LEU A 50 11.51 -19.95 -23.27
CA LEU A 50 10.28 -20.37 -22.62
C LEU A 50 9.38 -19.15 -22.37
N MET A 51 8.26 -19.07 -23.11
CA MET A 51 7.31 -17.94 -23.03
C MET A 51 5.97 -18.26 -22.37
N GLN A 52 5.78 -19.48 -21.86
CA GLN A 52 4.48 -19.91 -21.32
C GLN A 52 4.60 -20.48 -19.92
N ILE A 53 3.59 -20.19 -19.10
CA ILE A 53 3.42 -20.78 -17.79
C ILE A 53 3.27 -22.30 -17.92
N ASN A 54 3.97 -23.02 -17.05
CA ASN A 54 3.85 -24.45 -16.98
C ASN A 54 3.24 -24.90 -15.64
N ASP A 55 1.91 -24.98 -15.58
CA ASP A 55 1.14 -25.39 -14.40
C ASP A 55 1.19 -26.90 -14.13
N LYS A 56 1.68 -27.71 -15.10
CA LYS A 56 1.74 -29.16 -14.99
C LYS A 56 2.94 -29.66 -14.16
N VAL A 57 3.91 -28.79 -13.89
CA VAL A 57 5.09 -29.11 -13.06
C VAL A 57 4.88 -28.57 -11.64
N LYS A 58 5.31 -29.34 -10.63
CA LYS A 58 5.24 -28.91 -9.22
C LYS A 58 6.63 -28.62 -8.69
N PRO A 59 6.83 -27.44 -8.02
CA PRO A 59 5.93 -26.27 -8.05
C PRO A 59 5.82 -25.72 -9.46
N PRO A 60 4.70 -25.05 -9.83
CA PRO A 60 4.50 -24.55 -11.19
C PRO A 60 5.53 -23.47 -11.52
N ILE A 61 5.91 -23.33 -12.80
CA ILE A 61 6.67 -22.19 -13.28
C ILE A 61 5.65 -21.11 -13.63
N GLY A 62 5.35 -20.25 -12.64
CA GLY A 62 4.49 -19.09 -12.81
C GLY A 62 5.23 -17.90 -13.41
N TYR A 63 4.58 -16.74 -13.50
CA TYR A 63 5.15 -15.50 -14.05
C TYR A 63 6.47 -15.08 -13.39
N ALA A 64 6.58 -15.17 -12.07
CA ALA A 64 7.82 -14.83 -11.37
C ALA A 64 8.98 -15.79 -11.70
N GLY A 65 8.68 -17.06 -11.94
CA GLY A 65 9.68 -18.03 -12.43
C GLY A 65 10.10 -17.73 -13.87
N LEU A 66 9.18 -17.32 -14.73
CA LEU A 66 9.49 -16.88 -16.10
C LEU A 66 10.30 -15.58 -16.09
N ASP A 67 10.01 -14.65 -15.19
CA ASP A 67 10.78 -13.41 -15.05
C ASP A 67 12.23 -13.67 -14.63
N LEU A 68 12.45 -14.60 -13.69
CA LEU A 68 13.79 -15.05 -13.33
C LEU A 68 14.56 -15.65 -14.53
N ILE A 69 13.90 -16.45 -15.35
CA ILE A 69 14.47 -17.01 -16.58
C ILE A 69 14.86 -15.90 -17.55
N ARG A 70 13.95 -14.98 -17.82
CA ARG A 70 14.18 -13.85 -18.72
C ARG A 70 15.35 -12.96 -18.27
N ARG A 71 15.42 -12.61 -16.98
CA ARG A 71 16.54 -11.84 -16.44
C ARG A 71 17.90 -12.55 -16.61
N ILE A 72 17.90 -13.87 -16.61
CA ILE A 72 19.10 -14.65 -16.94
C ILE A 72 19.39 -14.64 -18.43
N GLU A 73 18.39 -14.76 -19.29
CA GLU A 73 18.57 -14.67 -20.75
C GLU A 73 19.20 -13.35 -21.15
N GLU A 74 18.78 -12.25 -20.50
CA GLU A 74 19.29 -10.89 -20.74
C GLU A 74 20.69 -10.68 -20.15
N SER A 75 20.90 -11.07 -18.89
CA SER A 75 22.12 -10.76 -18.13
C SER A 75 23.20 -11.81 -18.22
N LYS A 76 22.85 -13.06 -18.54
CA LYS A 76 23.70 -14.27 -18.45
C LYS A 76 24.37 -14.46 -17.07
N LYS A 77 23.73 -13.94 -16.01
CA LYS A 77 24.24 -13.99 -14.63
C LYS A 77 23.24 -14.67 -13.72
N THR A 78 23.75 -15.37 -12.70
CA THR A 78 22.93 -15.90 -11.60
C THR A 78 22.07 -14.82 -11.00
N GLN A 79 20.77 -15.08 -10.86
CA GLN A 79 19.84 -14.17 -10.24
C GLN A 79 19.78 -14.38 -8.73
N MET A 80 19.47 -13.30 -7.99
CA MET A 80 19.30 -13.37 -6.53
C MET A 80 18.16 -14.33 -6.18
N PRO A 81 18.29 -15.11 -5.06
CA PRO A 81 17.21 -15.97 -4.60
C PRO A 81 15.98 -15.14 -4.20
N GLU A 82 14.83 -15.57 -4.67
CA GLU A 82 13.53 -14.94 -4.40
C GLU A 82 12.56 -15.93 -3.76
N ILE A 83 11.70 -15.43 -2.87
CA ILE A 83 10.59 -16.22 -2.33
C ILE A 83 9.37 -15.98 -3.18
N LEU A 84 8.85 -17.04 -3.77
CA LEU A 84 7.67 -17.01 -4.62
C LEU A 84 6.46 -17.59 -3.88
N LEU A 85 5.24 -17.19 -4.28
CA LEU A 85 3.96 -17.63 -3.72
C LEU A 85 3.90 -17.46 -2.18
N MET A 86 4.49 -16.39 -1.67
CA MET A 86 4.57 -16.13 -0.24
C MET A 86 3.18 -16.03 0.40
N GLY A 87 3.03 -16.63 1.60
CA GLY A 87 1.74 -16.66 2.31
C GLY A 87 0.82 -17.79 1.89
N THR A 88 1.16 -18.54 0.85
CA THR A 88 0.42 -19.75 0.44
C THR A 88 1.10 -21.02 0.96
N LYS A 89 0.38 -22.14 0.94
CA LYS A 89 0.94 -23.48 1.25
C LYS A 89 2.05 -23.91 0.27
N ASP A 90 2.10 -23.28 -0.91
CA ASP A 90 3.07 -23.57 -1.97
C ASP A 90 4.24 -22.54 -1.97
N SER A 91 4.39 -21.75 -0.92
CA SER A 91 5.51 -20.80 -0.72
C SER A 91 6.86 -21.52 -0.81
N HIS A 92 7.74 -21.01 -1.65
CA HIS A 92 9.07 -21.58 -1.84
C HIS A 92 10.11 -20.52 -2.23
N ILE A 93 11.38 -20.81 -2.00
CA ILE A 93 12.50 -19.99 -2.45
C ILE A 93 12.93 -20.52 -3.80
N THR A 94 13.01 -19.64 -4.80
CA THR A 94 13.51 -19.99 -6.14
C THR A 94 14.83 -19.29 -6.40
N MET A 95 15.76 -20.04 -6.95
CA MET A 95 17.04 -19.56 -7.49
C MET A 95 17.14 -19.95 -8.94
N ALA A 96 17.65 -19.04 -9.75
CA ALA A 96 17.87 -19.27 -11.16
C ALA A 96 19.34 -19.05 -11.50
N VAL A 97 19.98 -20.04 -12.15
CA VAL A 97 21.40 -20.04 -12.48
C VAL A 97 21.57 -20.39 -13.97
N PRO A 98 22.35 -19.60 -14.74
CA PRO A 98 22.61 -19.90 -16.15
C PRO A 98 23.54 -21.08 -16.33
N VAL A 99 23.28 -21.90 -17.33
CA VAL A 99 24.21 -22.90 -17.87
C VAL A 99 24.82 -22.31 -19.12
N LEU A 100 26.12 -22.01 -19.07
CA LEU A 100 26.87 -21.38 -20.15
C LEU A 100 27.86 -22.37 -20.76
N GLU A 101 27.98 -22.36 -22.09
CA GLU A 101 29.02 -22.99 -22.86
C GLU A 101 29.58 -21.95 -23.82
N ASP A 102 30.88 -21.67 -23.74
CA ASP A 102 31.55 -20.62 -24.53
C ASP A 102 30.78 -19.27 -24.53
N GLU A 103 30.41 -18.82 -23.31
CA GLU A 103 29.60 -17.60 -23.05
C GLU A 103 28.17 -17.61 -23.69
N THR A 104 27.76 -18.72 -24.29
CA THR A 104 26.43 -18.88 -24.87
C THR A 104 25.50 -19.57 -23.86
N LEU A 105 24.31 -19.01 -23.66
CA LEU A 105 23.32 -19.57 -22.75
C LEU A 105 22.70 -20.83 -23.36
N GLN A 106 22.94 -21.99 -22.76
CA GLN A 106 22.40 -23.28 -23.14
C GLN A 106 21.09 -23.62 -22.43
N ALA A 107 20.99 -23.25 -21.15
CA ALA A 107 19.82 -23.48 -20.33
C ALA A 107 19.83 -22.58 -19.08
N VAL A 108 18.71 -22.57 -18.36
CA VAL A 108 18.54 -21.98 -17.02
C VAL A 108 18.17 -23.10 -16.06
N VAL A 109 18.91 -23.24 -14.97
CA VAL A 109 18.57 -24.14 -13.89
C VAL A 109 17.76 -23.38 -12.84
N LEU A 110 16.49 -23.76 -12.68
CA LEU A 110 15.62 -23.30 -11.60
C LEU A 110 15.65 -24.31 -10.46
N SER A 111 16.07 -23.88 -9.29
CA SER A 111 16.08 -24.69 -8.07
C SER A 111 15.16 -24.10 -7.03
N THR A 112 14.33 -24.93 -6.42
CA THR A 112 13.29 -24.54 -5.48
C THR A 112 13.57 -25.14 -4.11
N PHE A 113 13.44 -24.33 -3.04
CA PHE A 113 13.74 -24.72 -1.66
C PHE A 113 12.57 -24.40 -0.74
N GLU A 114 12.45 -25.15 0.35
CA GLU A 114 11.46 -24.89 1.40
C GLU A 114 11.76 -23.61 2.17
N VAL A 115 10.79 -22.70 2.28
CA VAL A 115 10.89 -21.47 3.12
C VAL A 115 11.12 -21.82 4.59
N SER A 116 10.57 -22.94 5.07
CA SER A 116 10.71 -23.41 6.46
C SER A 116 12.17 -23.54 6.91
N ILE A 117 13.05 -23.89 6.01
CA ILE A 117 14.50 -24.04 6.31
C ILE A 117 15.15 -22.68 6.53
N LEU A 118 14.83 -21.69 5.71
CA LEU A 118 15.30 -20.33 5.92
C LEU A 118 14.80 -19.78 7.27
N GLN A 119 13.53 -20.01 7.61
CA GLN A 119 12.95 -19.59 8.88
C GLN A 119 13.65 -20.27 10.07
N LYS A 120 13.89 -21.57 10.00
CA LYS A 120 14.62 -22.33 11.05
C LYS A 120 16.06 -21.83 11.18
N ALA A 121 16.76 -21.61 10.07
CA ALA A 121 18.12 -21.09 10.06
C ALA A 121 18.19 -19.69 10.69
N PHE A 122 17.26 -18.79 10.32
CA PHE A 122 17.16 -17.47 10.90
C PHE A 122 16.95 -17.53 12.42
N VAL A 123 15.98 -18.32 12.88
CA VAL A 123 15.71 -18.48 14.33
C VAL A 123 16.91 -19.09 15.05
N ALA A 124 17.60 -20.06 14.47
CA ALA A 124 18.79 -20.67 15.08
C ALA A 124 19.92 -19.65 15.27
N ILE A 125 20.12 -18.76 14.27
CA ILE A 125 21.12 -17.69 14.30
C ILE A 125 20.82 -16.68 15.40
N VAL A 126 19.56 -16.22 15.48
CA VAL A 126 19.17 -15.13 16.39
C VAL A 126 18.68 -15.60 17.76
N LYS A 127 18.69 -16.91 18.03
CA LYS A 127 18.14 -17.51 19.27
C LYS A 127 18.74 -16.95 20.57
N ASN A 128 19.99 -16.52 20.52
CA ASN A 128 20.70 -15.99 21.69
C ASN A 128 20.59 -14.47 21.84
N GLU A 129 19.95 -13.78 20.87
CA GLU A 129 19.78 -12.35 20.90
C GLU A 129 18.62 -11.94 21.84
N ARG A 130 18.97 -11.49 23.05
CA ARG A 130 18.02 -11.08 24.09
C ARG A 130 17.61 -9.60 24.00
N GLY A 131 18.21 -8.84 23.08
CA GLY A 131 18.20 -7.38 23.13
C GLY A 131 17.15 -6.69 22.27
N GLY A 132 16.36 -7.39 21.45
CA GLY A 132 15.42 -6.74 20.52
C GLY A 132 14.45 -7.68 19.85
N TRP A 133 13.79 -7.20 18.80
CA TRP A 133 12.99 -7.97 17.86
C TRP A 133 13.63 -7.89 16.49
N LEU A 134 13.99 -9.02 15.92
CA LEU A 134 14.64 -9.13 14.62
C LEU A 134 13.66 -9.68 13.60
N THR A 135 13.61 -9.08 12.43
CA THR A 135 12.71 -9.50 11.34
C THR A 135 13.50 -9.60 10.05
N LEU A 136 13.50 -10.77 9.43
CA LEU A 136 14.02 -10.98 8.08
C LEU A 136 12.95 -10.65 7.07
N LYS A 137 13.25 -9.81 6.07
CA LYS A 137 12.31 -9.35 5.04
C LYS A 137 12.89 -9.46 3.63
N GLN A 138 11.99 -9.61 2.65
CA GLN A 138 12.23 -9.42 1.22
C GLN A 138 11.16 -8.48 0.69
N ASN A 139 11.54 -7.39 0.02
CA ASN A 139 10.62 -6.42 -0.58
C ASN A 139 9.48 -5.99 0.38
N GLY A 140 9.83 -5.67 1.65
CA GLY A 140 8.84 -5.32 2.67
C GLY A 140 8.18 -6.52 3.37
N LEU A 141 8.12 -7.69 2.76
CA LEU A 141 7.46 -8.88 3.29
C LEU A 141 8.30 -9.59 4.36
N ARG A 142 7.66 -9.94 5.47
CA ARG A 142 8.31 -10.64 6.58
C ARG A 142 8.44 -12.14 6.30
N LEU A 143 9.68 -12.63 6.26
CA LEU A 143 10.01 -14.04 6.05
C LEU A 143 10.11 -14.81 7.37
N ALA A 144 10.73 -14.18 8.38
CA ALA A 144 10.91 -14.75 9.70
C ALA A 144 11.06 -13.64 10.73
N SER A 145 10.75 -13.91 12.00
CA SER A 145 11.03 -12.98 13.10
C SER A 145 11.32 -13.71 14.38
N HIS A 146 12.16 -13.11 15.23
CA HIS A 146 12.54 -13.63 16.54
C HIS A 146 12.87 -12.49 17.50
N GLY A 147 12.61 -12.70 18.80
CA GLY A 147 12.98 -11.76 19.87
C GLY A 147 11.95 -11.67 20.98
N ALA A 148 12.14 -10.72 21.90
CA ALA A 148 11.21 -10.49 22.99
C ALA A 148 9.98 -9.73 22.48
N SER A 149 8.79 -10.24 22.74
CA SER A 149 7.50 -9.71 22.26
C SER A 149 7.29 -8.22 22.59
N LYS A 150 7.81 -7.74 23.73
CA LYS A 150 7.77 -6.32 24.12
C LYS A 150 8.46 -5.38 23.13
N HIS A 151 9.36 -5.89 22.29
CA HIS A 151 10.06 -5.11 21.26
C HIS A 151 9.44 -5.25 19.88
N ARG A 152 8.43 -6.09 19.69
CA ARG A 152 7.77 -6.33 18.39
C ARG A 152 7.19 -5.05 17.79
N LYS A 153 6.61 -4.17 18.63
CA LYS A 153 6.01 -2.87 18.23
C LYS A 153 7.00 -1.71 18.32
N ALA A 154 8.27 -1.94 18.69
CA ALA A 154 9.26 -0.88 18.78
C ALA A 154 9.65 -0.35 17.39
N PRO A 155 10.08 0.92 17.29
CA PRO A 155 10.58 1.47 16.03
C PRO A 155 11.77 0.67 15.49
N VAL A 156 11.95 0.68 14.17
CA VAL A 156 13.10 0.06 13.51
C VAL A 156 14.33 0.90 13.83
N LEU A 157 15.32 0.30 14.48
CA LEU A 157 16.58 0.95 14.83
C LEU A 157 17.61 0.88 13.70
N GLY A 158 17.50 -0.12 12.85
CA GLY A 158 18.41 -0.31 11.74
C GLY A 158 17.93 -1.39 10.79
N LYS A 159 18.38 -1.27 9.53
CA LYS A 159 18.17 -2.25 8.48
C LYS A 159 19.54 -2.74 7.98
N VAL A 160 19.74 -4.03 7.88
CA VAL A 160 20.98 -4.65 7.40
C VAL A 160 20.64 -5.47 6.15
N LYS A 161 21.18 -5.09 5.00
CA LYS A 161 21.06 -5.86 3.75
C LYS A 161 21.91 -7.12 3.83
N ILE A 162 21.39 -8.25 3.37
CA ILE A 162 22.12 -9.50 3.24
C ILE A 162 22.77 -9.55 1.85
N ALA A 163 24.08 -9.51 1.78
CA ALA A 163 24.82 -9.49 0.53
C ALA A 163 24.45 -10.70 -0.37
N GLY A 164 24.33 -10.47 -1.67
CA GLY A 164 23.95 -11.50 -2.64
C GLY A 164 22.49 -11.94 -2.58
N THR A 165 21.62 -11.18 -1.90
CA THR A 165 20.18 -11.45 -1.84
C THR A 165 19.38 -10.13 -1.86
N GLY A 166 18.09 -10.20 -2.22
CA GLY A 166 17.15 -9.09 -2.05
C GLY A 166 16.62 -8.94 -0.61
N TRP A 167 17.26 -9.59 0.37
CA TRP A 167 16.77 -9.67 1.75
C TRP A 167 17.46 -8.67 2.67
N HIS A 168 16.72 -8.25 3.71
CA HIS A 168 17.29 -7.44 4.76
C HIS A 168 16.74 -7.85 6.13
N ILE A 169 17.51 -7.56 7.18
CA ILE A 169 17.09 -7.75 8.57
C ILE A 169 16.73 -6.39 9.15
N GLU A 170 15.54 -6.27 9.68
CA GLU A 170 15.12 -5.15 10.52
C GLU A 170 15.33 -5.48 11.98
N ILE A 171 15.91 -4.52 12.72
CA ILE A 171 16.15 -4.61 14.14
C ILE A 171 15.24 -3.61 14.85
N LYS A 172 14.38 -4.09 15.75
CA LYS A 172 13.49 -3.27 16.56
C LYS A 172 13.84 -3.41 18.03
N LYS A 173 13.95 -2.30 18.76
CA LYS A 173 14.21 -2.29 20.19
C LYS A 173 13.54 -1.08 20.82
N GLN A 174 12.84 -1.25 21.93
CA GLN A 174 12.32 -0.13 22.69
C GLN A 174 13.49 0.52 23.43
N ILE A 175 13.84 1.75 23.05
CA ILE A 175 14.95 2.48 23.68
C ILE A 175 14.36 3.37 24.76
N LEU A 176 14.81 3.15 26.01
CA LEU A 176 14.64 4.09 27.11
C LEU A 176 15.79 5.14 27.16
N LYS A 177 16.66 5.18 26.14
CA LYS A 177 17.83 6.10 26.02
C LYS A 177 18.25 6.28 24.54
N PRO A 178 19.04 7.30 24.19
CA PRO A 178 19.28 7.80 22.82
C PRO A 178 19.80 6.75 21.82
N PRO A 179 19.74 7.05 20.49
CA PRO A 179 19.93 6.06 19.43
C PRO A 179 21.33 5.43 19.46
N LEU A 180 21.39 4.17 19.03
CA LEU A 180 22.62 3.40 18.83
C LEU A 180 23.60 4.17 17.92
N THR A 181 24.86 4.23 18.32
CA THR A 181 25.93 4.74 17.46
C THR A 181 26.12 3.77 16.27
N GLU A 182 26.59 4.28 15.13
CA GLU A 182 26.92 3.47 13.94
C GLU A 182 27.79 2.26 14.27
N LEU A 183 28.59 2.35 15.33
CA LEU A 183 29.47 1.27 15.83
C LEU A 183 28.70 0.07 16.37
N GLU A 184 27.53 0.24 16.98
CA GLU A 184 26.70 -0.89 17.45
C GLU A 184 25.94 -1.56 16.29
N LEU A 185 25.54 -0.77 15.30
CA LEU A 185 24.97 -1.30 14.06
C LEU A 185 26.01 -2.16 13.32
N LEU A 186 27.27 -1.72 13.30
CA LEU A 186 28.40 -2.42 12.71
C LEU A 186 28.67 -3.75 13.43
N LYS A 187 28.57 -3.81 14.76
CA LYS A 187 28.70 -5.05 15.56
C LYS A 187 27.66 -6.10 15.16
N TYR A 188 26.39 -5.73 14.98
CA TYR A 188 25.37 -6.68 14.51
C TYR A 188 25.62 -7.16 13.08
N THR A 189 26.15 -6.29 12.23
CA THR A 189 26.52 -6.64 10.84
C THR A 189 27.69 -7.63 10.80
N VAL A 190 28.72 -7.42 11.62
CA VAL A 190 29.89 -8.28 11.72
C VAL A 190 29.56 -9.65 12.30
N VAL A 191 28.74 -9.70 13.35
CA VAL A 191 28.26 -10.97 13.93
C VAL A 191 27.48 -11.77 12.89
N LEU A 192 26.64 -11.14 12.10
CA LEU A 192 25.88 -11.80 11.03
C LEU A 192 26.80 -12.33 9.92
N LEU A 193 27.81 -11.55 9.51
CA LEU A 193 28.81 -11.98 8.50
C LEU A 193 29.66 -13.13 9.03
N CYS A 194 30.09 -13.11 10.31
CA CYS A 194 30.80 -14.20 10.94
C CYS A 194 29.99 -15.50 11.02
N ILE A 195 28.69 -15.40 11.30
CA ILE A 195 27.77 -16.54 11.35
C ILE A 195 27.53 -17.12 9.97
N LEU A 196 27.37 -16.28 8.94
CA LEU A 196 27.27 -16.73 7.55
C LEU A 196 28.57 -17.42 7.05
N SER A 197 29.75 -16.93 7.47
CA SER A 197 31.04 -17.57 7.18
C SER A 197 31.25 -18.87 7.94
N LEU A 198 30.75 -19.00 9.19
CA LEU A 198 30.75 -20.22 9.98
C LEU A 198 29.86 -21.30 9.37
N ILE A 199 28.69 -20.94 8.85
CA ILE A 199 27.80 -21.85 8.11
C ILE A 199 28.48 -22.34 6.85
N GLY A 200 29.19 -21.48 6.10
CA GLY A 200 30.03 -21.84 4.97
C GLY A 200 31.19 -22.75 5.37
N GLY A 201 31.81 -22.47 6.52
CA GLY A 201 32.94 -23.27 7.08
C GLY A 201 32.55 -24.64 7.63
N LEU A 202 31.34 -24.77 8.25
CA LEU A 202 30.81 -26.05 8.73
C LEU A 202 30.43 -27.00 7.59
N LEU A 203 29.95 -26.47 6.48
CA LEU A 203 29.68 -27.23 5.26
C LEU A 203 30.98 -27.69 4.55
N ALA A 204 32.07 -26.92 4.68
CA ALA A 204 33.39 -27.29 4.17
C ALA A 204 34.14 -28.32 5.06
N LYS A 205 33.90 -28.29 6.39
CA LYS A 205 34.60 -29.22 7.35
C LYS A 205 34.12 -30.67 7.31
N LYS A 206 32.94 -30.95 6.76
CA LYS A 206 32.45 -32.34 6.61
C LYS A 206 33.16 -33.14 5.49
N LYS A 207 34.11 -32.52 4.76
CA LYS A 207 34.83 -33.14 3.64
C LYS A 207 36.36 -33.30 3.86
N ALA A 208 36.92 -32.90 5.01
CA ALA A 208 38.35 -32.93 5.27
C ALA A 208 38.73 -33.78 6.52
N SER A 209 38.30 -35.04 6.55
CA SER A 209 38.95 -36.04 7.39
C SER A 209 39.85 -36.94 6.53
N GLY A 210 41.10 -36.56 6.39
CA GLY A 210 42.06 -37.37 5.68
C GLY A 210 43.38 -36.66 5.36
N LYS A 211 44.34 -36.86 6.26
CA LYS A 211 45.80 -36.65 6.16
C LYS A 211 46.41 -35.44 6.86
N ARG A 212 46.98 -35.75 8.02
CA ARG A 212 47.99 -34.94 8.71
C ARG A 212 49.26 -34.86 7.88
N SER A 213 49.75 -33.64 7.71
CA SER A 213 51.17 -33.39 7.49
C SER A 213 51.57 -32.10 8.22
N LYS A 214 52.65 -32.22 9.02
CA LYS A 214 53.23 -31.13 9.82
C LYS A 214 54.04 -30.22 8.93
N THR A 215 53.77 -28.90 8.96
CA THR A 215 54.80 -27.90 8.68
C THR A 215 54.58 -26.67 9.58
N LYS A 216 55.68 -26.24 10.16
CA LYS A 216 55.77 -25.13 11.13
C LYS A 216 55.87 -23.76 10.45
N SER A 217 55.21 -22.76 11.09
CA SER A 217 55.71 -21.40 11.28
C SER A 217 56.12 -20.54 10.08
N SER A 218 55.18 -19.69 9.64
CA SER A 218 55.51 -18.37 9.03
C SER A 218 54.33 -17.37 9.06
N SER A 219 53.47 -17.38 10.08
CA SER A 219 52.24 -16.57 10.11
C SER A 219 52.38 -15.10 10.58
N GLY A 220 53.54 -14.75 11.22
CA GLY A 220 53.68 -13.42 11.84
C GLY A 220 54.03 -12.25 10.88
N LYS A 221 54.54 -12.54 9.69
CA LYS A 221 54.94 -11.47 8.74
C LYS A 221 53.89 -11.13 7.68
N ARG A 222 52.92 -12.01 7.46
CA ARG A 222 51.80 -11.77 6.51
C ARG A 222 50.69 -10.96 7.13
N ALA A 223 50.42 -11.15 8.43
CA ALA A 223 49.40 -10.37 9.14
C ALA A 223 49.71 -8.85 9.21
N ARG A 224 50.98 -8.50 9.44
CA ARG A 224 51.41 -7.09 9.47
C ARG A 224 51.36 -6.35 8.11
N LYS A 225 51.40 -7.09 7.00
CA LYS A 225 51.30 -6.48 5.67
C LYS A 225 49.85 -6.21 5.24
N VAL A 226 48.91 -7.02 5.72
CA VAL A 226 47.47 -6.84 5.43
C VAL A 226 46.89 -5.67 6.24
N ILE A 227 47.36 -5.46 7.49
CA ILE A 227 46.88 -4.37 8.36
C ILE A 227 47.29 -2.97 7.85
N ASN A 228 48.36 -2.88 7.06
CA ASN A 228 48.81 -1.59 6.51
C ASN A 228 48.08 -1.17 5.20
N GLU A 229 47.23 -2.02 4.63
CA GLU A 229 46.44 -1.75 3.43
C GLU A 229 44.96 -1.49 3.71
N LEU A 230 44.57 -1.53 5.00
CA LEU A 230 43.20 -1.24 5.44
C LEU A 230 43.02 0.27 5.74
N ASP A 231 41.82 0.76 5.57
CA ASP A 231 41.48 2.14 5.94
C ASP A 231 41.43 2.35 7.48
N GLU A 232 41.26 3.59 7.94
CA GLU A 232 41.29 3.93 9.38
C GLU A 232 40.18 3.23 10.18
N SER A 233 39.04 2.96 9.57
CA SER A 233 37.91 2.27 10.20
C SER A 233 38.14 0.77 10.35
N GLU A 234 38.80 0.17 9.37
CA GLU A 234 39.18 -1.25 9.39
C GLU A 234 40.35 -1.52 10.37
N LYS A 235 41.27 -0.55 10.56
CA LYS A 235 42.33 -0.62 11.58
C LYS A 235 41.76 -0.53 13.00
N ALA A 236 40.76 0.32 13.23
CA ALA A 236 40.05 0.44 14.51
C ALA A 236 39.36 -0.88 14.89
N LEU A 237 38.73 -1.55 13.92
CA LEU A 237 38.01 -2.81 14.13
C LEU A 237 38.97 -3.95 14.48
N ALA A 238 40.11 -4.02 13.81
CA ALA A 238 41.17 -5.04 14.08
C ALA A 238 41.80 -4.88 15.49
N LEU A 239 41.90 -3.63 16.00
CA LEU A 239 42.38 -3.34 17.35
C LEU A 239 41.36 -3.72 18.44
N ILE A 240 40.06 -3.54 18.18
CA ILE A 240 38.96 -3.87 19.11
C ILE A 240 38.87 -5.39 19.28
N LEU A 241 39.01 -6.15 18.20
CA LEU A 241 38.95 -7.62 18.23
C LEU A 241 40.18 -8.26 18.90
N ALA A 242 41.31 -7.55 18.94
CA ALA A 242 42.53 -8.03 19.61
C ALA A 242 42.55 -7.78 21.13
N ASN A 243 41.67 -6.89 21.64
CA ASN A 243 41.57 -6.53 23.07
C ASN A 243 40.51 -7.31 23.86
N GLU A 244 39.68 -8.13 23.23
CA GLU A 244 38.62 -8.91 23.91
C GLU A 244 39.11 -10.21 24.62
N GLU A 245 40.41 -10.51 24.58
CA GLU A 245 40.95 -11.65 25.33
C GLU A 245 41.34 -11.33 26.80
N MET A 246 41.16 -10.11 27.25
CA MET A 246 41.50 -9.74 28.65
C MET A 246 40.39 -8.95 29.33
N GLY A 247 39.54 -9.62 30.09
CA GLY A 247 38.96 -9.09 31.33
C GLY A 247 37.48 -8.74 31.34
N SER A 248 36.59 -9.76 31.47
CA SER A 248 35.14 -9.60 31.70
C SER A 248 34.74 -9.12 33.13
N GLU A 249 35.67 -8.96 34.06
CA GLU A 249 35.34 -8.60 35.48
C GLU A 249 35.26 -7.12 35.77
N LYS A 250 35.90 -6.23 34.99
CA LYS A 250 35.90 -4.80 35.26
C LYS A 250 34.63 -4.07 34.73
N ILE A 251 33.96 -4.63 33.73
CA ILE A 251 32.74 -4.01 33.15
C ILE A 251 31.53 -4.19 34.04
N SER A 252 31.49 -5.23 34.86
CA SER A 252 30.37 -5.50 35.80
C SER A 252 30.31 -4.55 36.99
N GLN A 253 31.44 -3.95 37.42
CA GLN A 253 31.48 -3.01 38.52
C GLN A 253 31.09 -1.59 38.10
N THR A 254 31.51 -1.15 36.92
CA THR A 254 31.16 0.20 36.41
C THR A 254 29.67 0.36 36.10
N ILE A 255 28.98 -0.73 35.73
CA ILE A 255 27.54 -0.72 35.49
C ILE A 255 26.72 -0.66 36.79
N LYS A 256 27.24 -1.17 37.91
CA LYS A 256 26.57 -1.10 39.20
C LYS A 256 26.65 0.29 39.85
N GLU A 257 27.71 1.04 39.66
CA GLU A 257 27.87 2.41 40.21
C GLU A 257 27.05 3.46 39.43
N SER A 258 26.86 3.31 38.13
CA SER A 258 26.02 4.22 37.33
C SER A 258 24.52 4.05 37.51
N VAL A 259 24.06 2.96 38.14
CA VAL A 259 22.63 2.70 38.43
C VAL A 259 22.20 3.27 39.79
N SER A 260 23.14 3.63 40.69
CA SER A 260 22.81 4.19 42.01
C SER A 260 22.67 5.73 42.03
N GLU A 261 23.27 6.45 41.07
CA GLU A 261 23.23 7.91 41.07
C GLU A 261 22.05 8.54 40.30
N SER A 262 21.25 7.74 39.57
CA SER A 262 20.10 8.24 38.80
C SER A 262 18.73 8.13 39.50
N LYS A 263 18.70 7.84 40.82
CA LYS A 263 17.45 7.71 41.60
C LYS A 263 17.02 8.95 42.37
N GLU A 264 17.79 10.06 42.34
CA GLU A 264 17.49 11.23 43.19
C GLU A 264 17.01 12.50 42.46
N GLN A 265 16.78 12.48 41.12
CA GLN A 265 16.24 13.66 40.43
C GLN A 265 15.14 13.31 39.42
N ALA A 266 14.03 12.82 39.88
CA ALA A 266 12.74 12.91 39.19
C ALA A 266 11.65 12.94 40.24
N GLY A 267 11.38 14.12 40.73
CA GLY A 267 10.25 14.38 41.62
C GLY A 267 8.93 14.39 40.85
N GLY A 268 7.98 13.64 41.43
CA GLY A 268 6.55 13.87 41.41
C GLY A 268 5.80 13.56 40.13
N THR A 269 4.97 12.60 40.12
CA THR A 269 3.63 12.54 40.71
C THR A 269 3.15 11.10 40.75
N ASN A 270 2.85 10.64 41.95
CA ASN A 270 2.13 9.39 42.18
C ASN A 270 0.68 9.53 41.72
N PHE A 271 0.24 8.57 40.90
CA PHE A 271 -1.18 8.20 40.83
C PHE A 271 -1.30 6.68 41.07
N MET A 272 -1.39 6.33 42.31
CA MET A 272 -2.12 5.18 42.79
C MET A 272 -2.86 5.64 44.05
N ASN A 273 -4.14 5.80 43.95
CA ASN A 273 -5.05 5.64 45.08
C ASN A 273 -6.25 4.83 44.65
N ASP A 274 -6.36 3.68 45.27
CA ASP A 274 -7.60 2.95 45.45
C ASP A 274 -8.63 3.92 46.05
N ASP A 275 -9.72 4.09 45.38
CA ASP A 275 -11.04 4.59 45.71
C ASP A 275 -11.54 5.67 44.75
N GLY A 276 -12.56 5.29 44.02
CA GLY A 276 -13.46 6.24 43.37
C GLY A 276 -13.00 6.72 41.98
N ILE A 277 -13.53 6.05 40.99
CA ILE A 277 -13.64 6.62 39.66
C ILE A 277 -14.36 7.97 39.80
N GLU A 278 -13.63 9.06 39.76
CA GLU A 278 -14.20 10.36 39.42
C GLU A 278 -14.67 10.28 37.97
N VAL A 279 -15.95 10.03 37.79
CA VAL A 279 -16.62 10.17 36.50
C VAL A 279 -16.50 11.62 36.12
N VAL A 280 -15.53 11.95 35.24
CA VAL A 280 -15.51 13.21 34.55
C VAL A 280 -16.68 13.16 33.58
N THR A 281 -17.81 13.70 34.04
CA THR A 281 -19.04 13.90 33.27
C THR A 281 -18.91 15.13 32.38
N GLU A 282 -18.06 15.07 31.37
CA GLU A 282 -18.18 15.85 30.14
C GLU A 282 -17.59 15.00 29.02
N THR A 283 -18.46 14.36 28.25
CA THR A 283 -18.14 13.67 27.00
C THR A 283 -17.80 14.71 25.95
N ASP A 284 -16.58 15.22 25.97
CA ASP A 284 -16.13 16.29 25.10
C ASP A 284 -15.73 15.76 23.71
N VAL A 285 -16.72 15.21 23.00
CA VAL A 285 -16.58 14.83 21.60
C VAL A 285 -17.10 15.97 20.74
N SER A 286 -16.22 16.65 20.02
CA SER A 286 -16.61 17.79 19.19
C SER A 286 -17.60 17.38 18.09
N LYS A 287 -18.76 18.06 18.04
CA LYS A 287 -19.76 17.86 16.99
C LYS A 287 -19.19 18.15 15.60
N SER A 288 -18.23 19.05 15.46
CA SER A 288 -17.68 19.50 14.19
C SER A 288 -16.96 18.39 13.41
N ILE A 289 -16.54 17.30 14.09
CA ILE A 289 -15.88 16.17 13.42
C ILE A 289 -16.87 15.23 12.71
N PHE A 290 -18.17 15.24 13.06
CA PHE A 290 -19.21 14.41 12.44
C PHE A 290 -19.70 15.08 11.16
N ARG A 291 -19.02 14.82 10.04
CA ARG A 291 -19.27 15.48 8.77
C ARG A 291 -20.32 14.75 7.93
N ALA A 292 -20.50 15.19 6.68
CA ALA A 292 -21.58 14.69 5.81
C ALA A 292 -21.46 13.19 5.47
N TYR A 293 -20.24 12.62 5.43
CA TYR A 293 -20.02 11.22 5.02
C TYR A 293 -18.84 10.53 5.69
N ASP A 294 -18.18 11.16 6.65
CA ASP A 294 -17.15 10.58 7.51
C ASP A 294 -17.05 11.33 8.84
N ILE A 295 -16.24 10.80 9.73
CA ILE A 295 -15.77 11.54 10.91
C ILE A 295 -14.36 12.01 10.60
N ARG A 296 -14.08 13.33 10.77
CA ARG A 296 -12.79 13.91 10.40
C ARG A 296 -12.41 15.05 11.34
N GLY A 297 -11.20 15.00 11.92
CA GLY A 297 -10.71 16.02 12.83
C GLY A 297 -9.19 16.14 12.86
N ILE A 298 -8.70 17.21 13.50
CA ILE A 298 -7.28 17.40 13.81
C ILE A 298 -6.98 16.59 15.08
N VAL A 299 -5.97 15.74 14.97
CA VAL A 299 -5.60 14.83 16.07
C VAL A 299 -5.06 15.61 17.25
N ASP A 300 -5.46 15.22 18.46
CA ASP A 300 -5.17 15.84 19.75
C ASP A 300 -5.81 17.24 19.96
N GLU A 301 -6.57 17.73 18.96
CA GLU A 301 -7.36 18.96 19.08
C GLU A 301 -8.86 18.64 19.10
N THR A 302 -9.40 18.18 17.97
CA THR A 302 -10.83 17.87 17.81
C THR A 302 -11.10 16.36 17.76
N LEU A 303 -10.09 15.56 17.42
CA LEU A 303 -10.14 14.08 17.40
C LEU A 303 -9.14 13.52 18.42
N THR A 304 -9.60 13.29 19.63
CA THR A 304 -8.80 12.75 20.76
C THR A 304 -8.98 11.24 20.89
N GLU A 305 -8.03 10.56 21.59
CA GLU A 305 -8.16 9.14 21.90
C GLU A 305 -9.43 8.85 22.70
N GLN A 306 -9.75 9.70 23.69
CA GLN A 306 -10.98 9.55 24.48
C GLN A 306 -12.23 9.72 23.61
N GLY A 307 -12.24 10.71 22.70
CA GLY A 307 -13.33 10.90 21.76
C GLY A 307 -13.51 9.68 20.84
N VAL A 308 -12.40 9.11 20.35
CA VAL A 308 -12.41 7.91 19.50
C VAL A 308 -12.90 6.67 20.26
N PHE A 309 -12.59 6.54 21.55
CA PHE A 309 -13.15 5.49 22.41
C PHE A 309 -14.69 5.60 22.52
N MET A 310 -15.23 6.81 22.76
CA MET A 310 -16.66 7.05 22.82
C MET A 310 -17.34 6.78 21.47
N ILE A 311 -16.71 7.19 20.38
CA ILE A 311 -17.16 6.86 19.01
C ILE A 311 -17.15 5.33 18.82
N GLY A 312 -16.14 4.63 19.33
CA GLY A 312 -16.07 3.16 19.32
C GLY A 312 -17.25 2.52 20.02
N ARG A 313 -17.63 3.03 21.21
CA ARG A 313 -18.83 2.57 21.93
C ARG A 313 -20.10 2.79 21.10
N ALA A 314 -20.25 3.96 20.49
CA ALA A 314 -21.42 4.24 19.65
C ALA A 314 -21.49 3.30 18.43
N ILE A 315 -20.35 3.04 17.77
CA ILE A 315 -20.26 2.14 16.60
C ILE A 315 -20.54 0.68 17.02
N GLY A 316 -19.98 0.22 18.12
CA GLY A 316 -20.20 -1.13 18.63
C GLY A 316 -21.67 -1.36 18.97
N SER A 317 -22.29 -0.43 19.70
CA SER A 317 -23.73 -0.47 20.05
C SER A 317 -24.60 -0.44 18.79
N GLU A 318 -24.29 0.41 17.81
CA GLU A 318 -25.03 0.46 16.55
C GLU A 318 -24.89 -0.84 15.76
N THR A 319 -23.69 -1.44 15.73
CA THR A 319 -23.43 -2.72 15.07
C THR A 319 -24.27 -3.84 15.68
N LEU A 320 -24.35 -3.90 17.02
CA LEU A 320 -25.16 -4.88 17.73
C LEU A 320 -26.67 -4.66 17.51
N SER A 321 -27.12 -3.38 17.47
CA SER A 321 -28.54 -3.02 17.29
C SER A 321 -29.10 -3.51 15.95
N VAL A 322 -28.24 -3.60 14.90
CA VAL A 322 -28.62 -4.14 13.60
C VAL A 322 -28.40 -5.65 13.48
N GLY A 323 -28.11 -6.33 14.59
CA GLY A 323 -27.96 -7.78 14.69
C GLY A 323 -26.62 -8.33 14.25
N GLN A 324 -25.58 -7.49 14.05
CA GLN A 324 -24.21 -7.93 13.80
C GLN A 324 -23.48 -8.16 15.12
N GLN A 325 -22.61 -9.18 15.18
CA GLN A 325 -21.85 -9.53 16.38
C GLN A 325 -20.38 -9.11 16.33
N SER A 326 -19.89 -8.79 15.12
CA SER A 326 -18.49 -8.47 14.89
C SER A 326 -18.31 -7.37 13.84
N ILE A 327 -17.22 -6.63 13.94
CA ILE A 327 -16.85 -5.57 13.04
C ILE A 327 -15.37 -5.67 12.63
N ALA A 328 -15.06 -5.42 11.37
CA ALA A 328 -13.68 -5.31 10.91
C ALA A 328 -13.14 -3.91 11.16
N ILE A 329 -11.89 -3.77 11.58
CA ILE A 329 -11.21 -2.47 11.64
C ILE A 329 -9.91 -2.50 10.86
N ALA A 330 -9.53 -1.37 10.28
CA ALA A 330 -8.23 -1.19 9.63
C ALA A 330 -7.75 0.26 9.80
N ARG A 331 -6.48 0.51 9.50
CA ARG A 331 -5.90 1.85 9.60
C ARG A 331 -4.94 2.16 8.47
N ASP A 332 -4.81 3.46 8.15
CA ASP A 332 -3.81 3.99 7.23
C ASP A 332 -2.39 4.07 7.85
N GLY A 333 -1.45 4.67 7.10
CA GLY A 333 -0.04 4.80 7.48
C GLY A 333 0.28 5.96 8.42
N ARG A 334 -0.67 6.79 8.84
CA ARG A 334 -0.44 7.98 9.67
C ARG A 334 0.10 7.60 11.05
N LEU A 335 0.97 8.47 11.61
CA LEU A 335 1.69 8.17 12.85
C LEU A 335 0.76 7.92 14.05
N HIS A 336 -0.38 8.58 14.09
CA HIS A 336 -1.38 8.45 15.17
C HIS A 336 -2.45 7.38 14.92
N SER A 337 -2.55 6.82 13.71
CA SER A 337 -3.53 5.76 13.41
C SER A 337 -3.43 4.53 14.33
N PRO A 338 -2.24 4.06 14.76
CA PRO A 338 -2.17 2.92 15.68
C PRO A 338 -2.83 3.16 17.04
N ARG A 339 -2.62 4.33 17.68
CA ARG A 339 -3.22 4.64 18.99
C ARG A 339 -4.71 4.90 18.91
N LEU A 340 -5.17 5.56 17.82
CA LEU A 340 -6.59 5.76 17.56
C LEU A 340 -7.30 4.44 17.29
N SER A 341 -6.68 3.51 16.53
CA SER A 341 -7.20 2.16 16.29
C SER A 341 -7.33 1.35 17.57
N GLU A 342 -6.35 1.45 18.47
CA GLU A 342 -6.40 0.79 19.79
C GLU A 342 -7.54 1.35 20.63
N SER A 343 -7.73 2.67 20.65
CA SER A 343 -8.79 3.34 21.39
C SER A 343 -10.17 2.98 20.85
N LEU A 344 -10.36 3.05 19.52
CA LEU A 344 -11.58 2.65 18.84
C LEU A 344 -11.96 1.18 19.18
N SER A 345 -10.98 0.30 19.06
CA SER A 345 -11.12 -1.13 19.33
C SER A 345 -11.62 -1.41 20.74
N LYS A 346 -11.01 -0.75 21.74
CA LYS A 346 -11.44 -0.87 23.14
C LYS A 346 -12.87 -0.35 23.35
N GLY A 347 -13.22 0.76 22.71
CA GLY A 347 -14.57 1.30 22.73
C GLY A 347 -15.61 0.33 22.17
N ILE A 348 -15.33 -0.27 21.02
CA ILE A 348 -16.20 -1.28 20.39
C ILE A 348 -16.31 -2.53 21.29
N GLN A 349 -15.17 -3.08 21.76
CA GLN A 349 -15.17 -4.28 22.62
C GLN A 349 -15.97 -4.08 23.93
N SER A 350 -15.95 -2.87 24.49
CA SER A 350 -16.68 -2.56 25.73
C SER A 350 -18.21 -2.63 25.58
N THR A 351 -18.72 -2.77 24.37
CA THR A 351 -20.14 -2.99 24.08
C THR A 351 -20.54 -4.47 23.95
N GLY A 352 -19.56 -5.38 23.93
CA GLY A 352 -19.77 -6.79 23.63
C GLY A 352 -19.63 -7.14 22.13
N CYS A 353 -19.33 -6.15 21.26
CA CYS A 353 -19.08 -6.39 19.86
C CYS A 353 -17.64 -6.86 19.61
N ASP A 354 -17.47 -7.96 18.86
CA ASP A 354 -16.16 -8.51 18.52
C ASP A 354 -15.45 -7.64 17.48
N VAL A 355 -14.13 -7.50 17.61
CA VAL A 355 -13.29 -6.73 16.71
C VAL A 355 -12.33 -7.63 15.95
N ILE A 356 -12.32 -7.54 14.61
CA ILE A 356 -11.33 -8.17 13.75
C ILE A 356 -10.45 -7.08 13.15
N ASP A 357 -9.21 -6.94 13.67
CA ASP A 357 -8.24 -5.94 13.18
C ASP A 357 -7.49 -6.48 11.95
N VAL A 358 -7.77 -5.90 10.78
CA VAL A 358 -7.11 -6.23 9.51
C VAL A 358 -5.70 -5.63 9.42
N GLY A 359 -5.41 -4.65 10.27
CA GLY A 359 -4.08 -4.04 10.38
C GLY A 359 -3.93 -2.76 9.57
N GLN A 360 -2.68 -2.48 9.17
CA GLN A 360 -2.34 -1.32 8.36
C GLN A 360 -2.44 -1.69 6.89
N VAL A 361 -3.53 -1.27 6.23
CA VAL A 361 -3.87 -1.61 4.85
C VAL A 361 -4.64 -0.46 4.18
N PRO A 362 -4.70 -0.40 2.83
CA PRO A 362 -5.56 0.53 2.11
C PRO A 362 -7.05 0.36 2.45
N THR A 363 -7.81 1.46 2.34
CA THR A 363 -9.26 1.50 2.56
C THR A 363 -10.02 0.40 1.80
N PRO A 364 -9.73 0.10 0.50
CA PRO A 364 -10.38 -0.98 -0.22
C PRO A 364 -10.22 -2.37 0.45
N VAL A 365 -9.09 -2.60 1.12
CA VAL A 365 -8.87 -3.89 1.83
C VAL A 365 -9.82 -4.03 3.03
N LEU A 366 -10.14 -2.92 3.72
CA LEU A 366 -11.19 -2.95 4.74
C LEU A 366 -12.55 -3.28 4.14
N TYR A 367 -12.92 -2.62 3.05
CA TYR A 367 -14.21 -2.92 2.38
C TYR A 367 -14.26 -4.37 1.92
N PHE A 368 -13.19 -4.88 1.33
CA PHE A 368 -13.06 -6.30 0.99
C PHE A 368 -13.23 -7.19 2.23
N ALA A 369 -12.62 -6.83 3.36
CA ALA A 369 -12.74 -7.58 4.61
C ALA A 369 -14.18 -7.70 5.07
N THR A 370 -15.01 -6.65 4.96
CA THR A 370 -16.44 -6.71 5.37
C THR A 370 -17.22 -7.76 4.58
N HIS A 371 -16.85 -8.00 3.32
CA HIS A 371 -17.43 -9.03 2.46
C HIS A 371 -16.83 -10.41 2.71
N HIS A 372 -15.50 -10.48 2.76
CA HIS A 372 -14.74 -11.73 2.87
C HIS A 372 -14.96 -12.42 4.23
N LEU A 373 -14.92 -11.65 5.30
CA LEU A 373 -15.17 -12.12 6.67
C LEU A 373 -16.67 -12.21 7.01
N LYS A 374 -17.54 -11.69 6.14
CA LYS A 374 -19.00 -11.62 6.32
C LYS A 374 -19.42 -10.80 7.55
N THR A 375 -18.58 -9.91 8.05
CA THR A 375 -18.95 -8.99 9.13
C THR A 375 -19.97 -7.96 8.66
N GLN A 376 -19.99 -7.64 7.37
CA GLN A 376 -20.79 -6.57 6.75
C GLN A 376 -20.61 -5.20 7.41
N SER A 377 -19.85 -5.14 8.50
CA SER A 377 -19.53 -3.92 9.24
C SER A 377 -18.03 -3.74 9.31
N GLY A 378 -17.58 -2.49 9.18
CA GLY A 378 -16.16 -2.17 9.24
C GLY A 378 -15.88 -0.69 9.45
N VAL A 379 -14.72 -0.37 10.05
CA VAL A 379 -14.25 0.99 10.27
C VAL A 379 -12.82 1.13 9.77
N MET A 380 -12.60 2.09 8.88
CA MET A 380 -11.27 2.51 8.45
C MET A 380 -10.85 3.76 9.20
N ILE A 381 -9.72 3.66 9.91
CA ILE A 381 -9.08 4.79 10.57
C ILE A 381 -8.15 5.44 9.56
N THR A 382 -8.53 6.61 9.03
CA THR A 382 -7.78 7.29 7.99
C THR A 382 -8.07 8.79 7.93
N GLY A 383 -7.03 9.55 7.56
CA GLY A 383 -7.16 10.94 7.15
C GLY A 383 -7.30 11.11 5.64
N SER A 384 -7.35 9.99 4.83
CA SER A 384 -7.35 10.00 3.37
C SER A 384 -6.25 10.94 2.82
N HIS A 385 -6.60 11.87 1.93
CA HIS A 385 -5.73 12.90 1.38
C HIS A 385 -5.53 14.15 2.26
N ASN A 386 -6.04 14.19 3.50
CA ASN A 386 -5.84 15.36 4.37
C ASN A 386 -4.38 15.48 4.85
N PRO A 387 -3.93 16.67 5.32
CA PRO A 387 -2.61 16.86 5.92
C PRO A 387 -2.28 15.84 7.02
N SER A 388 -0.99 15.68 7.33
CA SER A 388 -0.50 14.63 8.23
C SER A 388 -1.06 14.71 9.66
N ASN A 389 -1.48 15.89 10.13
CA ASN A 389 -2.07 16.11 11.46
C ASN A 389 -3.57 15.77 11.55
N TYR A 390 -4.22 15.42 10.44
CA TYR A 390 -5.61 14.96 10.42
C TYR A 390 -5.72 13.45 10.55
N ASN A 391 -6.88 12.99 11.08
CA ASN A 391 -7.34 11.61 10.97
C ASN A 391 -8.86 11.58 11.00
N GLY A 392 -9.45 10.37 10.88
CA GLY A 392 -10.89 10.21 10.87
C GLY A 392 -11.33 8.76 10.76
N LEU A 393 -12.62 8.57 10.51
CA LEU A 393 -13.27 7.25 10.46
C LEU A 393 -14.21 7.18 9.26
N LYS A 394 -13.98 6.23 8.35
CA LYS A 394 -14.95 5.81 7.32
C LYS A 394 -15.67 4.57 7.86
N ILE A 395 -17.00 4.61 7.94
CA ILE A 395 -17.78 3.62 8.69
C ILE A 395 -18.76 2.91 7.76
N VAL A 396 -18.78 1.60 7.83
CA VAL A 396 -19.77 0.72 7.17
C VAL A 396 -20.47 -0.09 8.26
N ILE A 397 -21.81 -0.09 8.28
CA ILE A 397 -22.61 -0.92 9.18
C ILE A 397 -23.66 -1.67 8.36
N ALA A 398 -23.75 -2.98 8.55
CA ALA A 398 -24.65 -3.88 7.82
C ALA A 398 -24.59 -3.66 6.29
N GLY A 399 -23.38 -3.48 5.75
CA GLY A 399 -23.11 -3.25 4.33
C GLY A 399 -23.49 -1.86 3.84
N ASN A 400 -23.83 -0.89 4.71
CA ASN A 400 -24.14 0.49 4.34
C ASN A 400 -23.05 1.43 4.82
N THR A 401 -22.43 2.19 3.92
CA THR A 401 -21.51 3.26 4.31
C THR A 401 -22.34 4.38 4.96
N LEU A 402 -21.97 4.76 6.19
CA LEU A 402 -22.69 5.79 6.92
C LEU A 402 -22.49 7.16 6.28
N SER A 403 -23.56 7.96 6.24
CA SER A 403 -23.55 9.33 5.76
C SER A 403 -24.72 10.13 6.34
N GLY A 404 -24.62 11.47 6.30
CA GLY A 404 -25.68 12.37 6.71
C GLY A 404 -26.19 12.10 8.12
N GLU A 405 -27.48 11.82 8.23
CA GLU A 405 -28.15 11.62 9.52
C GLU A 405 -27.61 10.40 10.29
N ALA A 406 -27.20 9.34 9.59
CA ALA A 406 -26.66 8.15 10.25
C ALA A 406 -25.35 8.45 11.00
N ILE A 407 -24.52 9.35 10.49
CA ILE A 407 -23.32 9.83 11.22
C ILE A 407 -23.74 10.72 12.40
N GLN A 408 -24.75 11.61 12.23
CA GLN A 408 -25.26 12.43 13.31
C GLN A 408 -25.91 11.59 14.42
N GLN A 409 -26.53 10.47 14.09
CA GLN A 409 -27.08 9.53 15.08
C GLN A 409 -26.00 8.94 15.98
N LEU A 410 -24.79 8.65 15.48
CA LEU A 410 -23.66 8.25 16.34
C LEU A 410 -23.31 9.35 17.36
N TYR A 411 -23.30 10.61 16.93
CA TYR A 411 -23.07 11.74 17.84
C TYR A 411 -24.18 11.84 18.90
N HIS A 412 -25.46 11.71 18.48
CA HIS A 412 -26.59 11.74 19.43
C HIS A 412 -26.53 10.58 20.43
N ARG A 413 -26.14 9.38 19.98
CA ARG A 413 -25.93 8.21 20.86
C ARG A 413 -24.87 8.48 21.93
N ILE A 414 -23.75 9.15 21.54
CA ILE A 414 -22.70 9.58 22.48
C ILE A 414 -23.25 10.58 23.49
N GLN A 415 -24.00 11.61 23.04
CA GLN A 415 -24.56 12.65 23.91
C GLN A 415 -25.62 12.11 24.91
N GLN A 416 -26.29 11.02 24.56
CA GLN A 416 -27.30 10.39 25.39
C GLN A 416 -26.75 9.25 26.24
N GLU A 417 -25.45 8.94 26.11
CA GLU A 417 -24.81 7.77 26.71
C GLU A 417 -25.54 6.45 26.40
N ASP A 418 -26.18 6.38 25.22
CA ASP A 418 -26.96 5.23 24.76
C ASP A 418 -26.02 4.16 24.20
N PHE A 419 -25.43 3.39 25.09
CA PHE A 419 -24.47 2.35 24.76
C PHE A 419 -24.89 1.00 25.30
N GLU A 420 -24.58 -0.05 24.52
CA GLU A 420 -24.55 -1.41 25.04
C GLU A 420 -23.29 -1.59 25.90
N ASP A 421 -23.36 -2.51 26.87
CA ASP A 421 -22.24 -2.89 27.74
C ASP A 421 -21.96 -4.40 27.62
N GLY A 422 -20.69 -4.77 27.46
CA GLY A 422 -20.28 -6.16 27.31
C GLY A 422 -18.77 -6.31 27.15
N GLU A 423 -18.34 -7.52 26.86
CA GLU A 423 -16.93 -7.85 26.60
C GLU A 423 -16.81 -8.54 25.24
N GLY A 424 -16.43 -7.79 24.20
CA GLY A 424 -16.15 -8.30 22.86
C GLY A 424 -14.73 -8.87 22.74
N LEU A 425 -14.55 -9.82 21.85
CA LEU A 425 -13.25 -10.41 21.55
C LEU A 425 -12.45 -9.51 20.58
N TYR A 426 -11.12 -9.66 20.62
CA TYR A 426 -10.21 -9.02 19.67
C TYR A 426 -9.38 -10.05 18.95
N GLN A 427 -9.38 -9.98 17.63
CA GLN A 427 -8.60 -10.84 16.74
C GLN A 427 -7.85 -10.02 15.70
N GLU A 428 -6.59 -10.35 15.41
CA GLU A 428 -5.84 -9.78 14.28
C GLU A 428 -5.89 -10.75 13.09
N GLN A 429 -6.25 -10.24 11.92
CA GLN A 429 -6.27 -11.01 10.68
C GLN A 429 -5.79 -10.16 9.48
N ASN A 430 -4.66 -10.51 8.89
CA ASN A 430 -4.18 -9.85 7.69
C ASN A 430 -4.83 -10.46 6.44
N LEU A 431 -5.43 -9.63 5.60
CA LEU A 431 -6.16 -10.04 4.39
C LEU A 431 -5.55 -9.50 3.09
N LEU A 432 -4.36 -8.89 3.15
CA LEU A 432 -3.77 -8.28 1.95
C LEU A 432 -3.52 -9.30 0.84
N SER A 433 -3.06 -10.50 1.20
CA SER A 433 -2.80 -11.57 0.22
C SER A 433 -4.08 -12.10 -0.42
N GLU A 434 -5.15 -12.26 0.37
CA GLU A 434 -6.47 -12.70 -0.10
C GLU A 434 -7.10 -11.65 -1.03
N TYR A 435 -6.96 -10.37 -0.71
CA TYR A 435 -7.42 -9.26 -1.54
C TYR A 435 -6.67 -9.23 -2.88
N ILE A 436 -5.33 -9.29 -2.87
CA ILE A 436 -4.53 -9.36 -4.09
C ILE A 436 -4.88 -10.62 -4.89
N GLY A 437 -5.05 -11.76 -4.22
CA GLY A 437 -5.46 -13.01 -4.85
C GLY A 437 -6.83 -12.91 -5.54
N ALA A 438 -7.79 -12.21 -4.94
CA ALA A 438 -9.11 -11.99 -5.52
C ALA A 438 -9.03 -11.12 -6.78
N ILE A 439 -8.24 -10.03 -6.77
CA ILE A 439 -8.05 -9.17 -7.96
C ILE A 439 -7.34 -9.94 -9.07
N THR A 440 -6.26 -10.64 -8.76
CA THR A 440 -5.48 -11.39 -9.76
C THR A 440 -6.21 -12.64 -10.28
N ALA A 441 -7.22 -13.13 -9.57
CA ALA A 441 -8.13 -14.14 -10.10
C ALA A 441 -9.11 -13.58 -11.13
N ASP A 442 -9.49 -12.31 -11.01
CA ASP A 442 -10.46 -11.63 -11.87
C ASP A 442 -9.81 -10.97 -13.10
N VAL A 443 -8.76 -10.18 -12.90
CA VAL A 443 -8.12 -9.36 -13.93
C VAL A 443 -7.03 -10.13 -14.66
N ARG A 444 -6.95 -9.94 -16.00
CA ARG A 444 -5.94 -10.55 -16.87
C ARG A 444 -5.36 -9.51 -17.82
N LEU A 445 -4.04 -9.34 -17.77
CA LEU A 445 -3.34 -8.46 -18.70
C LEU A 445 -3.08 -9.18 -20.03
N GLY A 446 -3.27 -8.48 -21.13
CA GLY A 446 -2.98 -8.97 -22.49
C GLY A 446 -1.48 -9.03 -22.80
N ARG A 447 -0.70 -8.17 -22.19
CA ARG A 447 0.77 -8.07 -22.31
C ARG A 447 1.38 -7.45 -21.05
N MET A 448 2.67 -7.57 -20.91
CA MET A 448 3.42 -6.80 -19.90
C MET A 448 3.36 -5.30 -20.24
N MET A 449 3.26 -4.46 -19.21
CA MET A 449 3.32 -3.00 -19.33
C MET A 449 4.28 -2.46 -18.26
N LYS A 450 5.17 -1.53 -18.62
CA LYS A 450 6.04 -0.82 -17.68
C LYS A 450 5.26 0.35 -17.08
N VAL A 451 5.15 0.39 -15.75
CA VAL A 451 4.36 1.40 -15.04
C VAL A 451 5.16 2.04 -13.91
N VAL A 452 5.04 3.35 -13.73
CA VAL A 452 5.50 4.04 -12.53
C VAL A 452 4.34 4.08 -11.54
N VAL A 453 4.63 3.74 -10.28
CA VAL A 453 3.62 3.65 -9.21
C VAL A 453 3.99 4.60 -8.09
N ASP A 454 3.25 5.67 -7.97
CA ASP A 454 3.42 6.69 -6.94
C ASP A 454 2.36 6.51 -5.84
N CYS A 455 2.82 6.30 -4.61
CA CYS A 455 1.94 6.17 -3.45
C CYS A 455 2.02 7.36 -2.49
N GLY A 456 2.81 8.41 -2.80
CA GLY A 456 2.96 9.60 -1.96
C GLY A 456 3.24 9.29 -0.48
N ASN A 457 3.96 8.22 -0.20
CA ASN A 457 4.17 7.64 1.14
C ASN A 457 2.88 7.17 1.86
N GLY A 458 1.77 7.05 1.15
CA GLY A 458 0.49 6.54 1.65
C GLY A 458 0.49 5.02 1.88
N VAL A 459 -0.62 4.51 2.45
CA VAL A 459 -0.73 3.10 2.86
C VAL A 459 -0.82 2.13 1.68
N ALA A 460 -1.10 2.61 0.46
CA ALA A 460 -1.06 1.81 -0.77
C ALA A 460 0.37 1.34 -1.14
N GLY A 461 1.41 1.91 -0.52
CA GLY A 461 2.82 1.67 -0.86
C GLY A 461 3.30 0.22 -0.73
N GLU A 462 2.66 -0.61 0.10
CA GLU A 462 2.92 -2.05 0.14
C GLU A 462 2.05 -2.81 -0.88
N ALA A 463 0.78 -2.45 -0.98
CA ALA A 463 -0.23 -3.18 -1.75
C ALA A 463 -0.10 -2.98 -3.27
N ALA A 464 0.06 -1.73 -3.73
CA ALA A 464 0.03 -1.40 -5.15
C ALA A 464 1.21 -2.01 -5.94
N PRO A 465 2.48 -1.86 -5.52
CA PRO A 465 3.58 -2.52 -6.21
C PRO A 465 3.48 -4.05 -6.22
N MET A 466 2.99 -4.64 -5.11
CA MET A 466 2.81 -6.08 -5.00
C MET A 466 1.73 -6.59 -5.96
N LEU A 467 0.57 -5.92 -5.99
CA LEU A 467 -0.54 -6.28 -6.87
C LEU A 467 -0.13 -6.19 -8.34
N LEU A 468 0.44 -5.05 -8.74
CA LEU A 468 0.77 -4.79 -10.15
C LEU A 468 1.90 -5.69 -10.65
N SER A 469 2.89 -5.99 -9.80
CA SER A 469 3.91 -6.99 -10.11
C SER A 469 3.32 -8.40 -10.24
N THR A 470 2.34 -8.75 -9.39
CA THR A 470 1.66 -10.05 -9.46
C THR A 470 0.80 -10.18 -10.72
N LEU A 471 0.24 -9.09 -11.21
CA LEU A 471 -0.46 -9.04 -12.50
C LEU A 471 0.48 -9.14 -13.71
N GLY A 472 1.80 -8.95 -13.53
CA GLY A 472 2.81 -9.06 -14.56
C GLY A 472 3.31 -7.72 -15.13
N CYS A 473 3.11 -6.60 -14.42
CA CYS A 473 3.67 -5.31 -14.80
C CYS A 473 5.16 -5.20 -14.43
N GLY A 474 5.93 -4.47 -15.24
CA GLY A 474 7.24 -3.95 -14.86
C GLY A 474 7.05 -2.69 -14.01
N VAL A 475 7.09 -2.84 -12.68
CA VAL A 475 6.77 -1.76 -11.73
C VAL A 475 8.02 -0.96 -11.37
N VAL A 476 7.95 0.36 -11.55
CA VAL A 476 8.92 1.33 -11.03
C VAL A 476 8.27 2.04 -9.83
N PRO A 477 8.68 1.74 -8.59
CA PRO A 477 8.07 2.36 -7.41
C PRO A 477 8.57 3.78 -7.19
N LEU A 478 7.64 4.70 -6.87
CA LEU A 478 7.88 6.07 -6.47
C LEU A 478 7.17 6.30 -5.13
N TYR A 479 7.90 6.72 -4.09
CA TYR A 479 7.37 7.01 -2.74
C TYR A 479 6.46 5.94 -2.15
N CYS A 480 6.81 4.66 -2.37
CA CYS A 480 6.05 3.51 -1.87
C CYS A 480 6.43 3.07 -0.45
N GLU A 481 7.40 3.72 0.22
CA GLU A 481 7.64 3.51 1.65
C GLU A 481 6.56 4.26 2.45
N ILE A 482 5.80 3.55 3.29
CA ILE A 482 4.73 4.14 4.10
C ILE A 482 5.34 5.05 5.18
N ASP A 483 5.05 6.35 5.12
CA ASP A 483 5.44 7.35 6.11
C ASP A 483 4.30 8.36 6.33
N GLY A 484 3.71 8.35 7.54
CA GLY A 484 2.58 9.22 7.87
C GLY A 484 2.89 10.71 7.96
N ASN A 485 4.16 11.13 7.75
CA ASN A 485 4.53 12.54 7.59
C ASN A 485 4.41 13.04 6.15
N PHE A 486 4.31 12.13 5.16
CA PHE A 486 4.25 12.45 3.72
C PHE A 486 5.42 13.37 3.28
N PRO A 487 6.70 12.94 3.44
CA PRO A 487 7.85 13.83 3.33
C PRO A 487 8.19 14.31 1.92
N ASN A 488 7.64 13.66 0.88
CA ASN A 488 7.95 14.01 -0.51
C ASN A 488 6.92 14.98 -1.09
N HIS A 489 5.70 14.52 -1.27
CA HIS A 489 4.58 15.37 -1.67
C HIS A 489 3.30 14.94 -0.95
N HIS A 490 2.30 15.79 -0.98
CA HIS A 490 0.99 15.48 -0.39
C HIS A 490 0.30 14.38 -1.21
N PRO A 491 -0.20 13.28 -0.59
CA PRO A 491 -0.79 12.15 -1.31
C PRO A 491 -2.22 12.44 -1.79
N ASP A 492 -2.36 13.41 -2.69
CA ASP A 492 -3.61 13.81 -3.32
C ASP A 492 -3.43 13.92 -4.83
N PRO A 493 -3.78 12.88 -5.61
CA PRO A 493 -3.60 12.86 -7.06
C PRO A 493 -4.60 13.77 -7.81
N SER A 494 -5.52 14.42 -7.12
CA SER A 494 -6.41 15.43 -7.71
C SER A 494 -5.72 16.78 -7.96
N LYS A 495 -4.51 16.95 -7.45
CA LYS A 495 -3.70 18.17 -7.55
C LYS A 495 -2.57 17.97 -8.56
N PRO A 496 -2.51 18.76 -9.67
CA PRO A 496 -1.46 18.64 -10.68
C PRO A 496 -0.05 18.74 -10.14
N GLU A 497 0.16 19.61 -9.14
CA GLU A 497 1.45 19.81 -8.48
C GLU A 497 1.99 18.55 -7.80
N ASN A 498 1.13 17.66 -7.34
CA ASN A 498 1.52 16.38 -6.71
C ASN A 498 1.82 15.28 -7.73
N LEU A 499 1.54 15.51 -9.01
CA LEU A 499 1.79 14.55 -10.10
C LEU A 499 3.08 14.86 -10.88
N GLN A 500 3.75 15.99 -10.61
CA GLN A 500 4.91 16.42 -11.41
C GLN A 500 6.04 15.39 -11.38
N GLU A 501 6.39 14.85 -10.21
CA GLU A 501 7.46 13.85 -10.09
C GLU A 501 7.08 12.51 -10.73
N LEU A 502 5.79 12.15 -10.70
CA LEU A 502 5.29 11.01 -11.45
C LEU A 502 5.45 11.22 -12.96
N ILE A 503 5.11 12.40 -13.47
CA ILE A 503 5.27 12.76 -14.89
C ILE A 503 6.75 12.68 -15.29
N ASP A 504 7.63 13.30 -14.51
CA ASP A 504 9.07 13.29 -14.76
C ASP A 504 9.60 11.85 -14.77
N ARG A 505 9.16 11.02 -13.82
CA ARG A 505 9.57 9.62 -13.71
C ARG A 505 9.04 8.74 -14.85
N VAL A 506 7.83 9.00 -15.35
CA VAL A 506 7.29 8.33 -16.55
C VAL A 506 8.19 8.57 -17.76
N HIS A 507 8.65 9.82 -17.96
CA HIS A 507 9.55 10.16 -19.03
C HIS A 507 10.96 9.58 -18.86
N GLU A 508 11.55 9.68 -17.65
CA GLU A 508 12.87 9.15 -17.34
C GLU A 508 12.98 7.64 -17.56
N GLU A 509 11.94 6.93 -17.19
CA GLU A 509 11.88 5.47 -17.25
C GLU A 509 11.33 4.97 -18.59
N GLU A 510 10.93 5.86 -19.50
CA GLU A 510 10.18 5.50 -20.73
C GLU A 510 9.01 4.56 -20.40
N ALA A 511 8.27 4.87 -19.32
CA ALA A 511 7.15 4.06 -18.86
C ALA A 511 5.92 4.31 -19.71
N GLU A 512 5.09 3.27 -19.88
CA GLU A 512 3.86 3.36 -20.66
C GLU A 512 2.72 4.04 -19.90
N LEU A 513 2.80 4.07 -18.55
CA LEU A 513 1.76 4.64 -17.69
C LEU A 513 2.34 5.04 -16.34
N GLY A 514 1.84 6.13 -15.76
CA GLY A 514 2.00 6.51 -14.37
C GLY A 514 0.69 6.33 -13.61
N LEU A 515 0.77 5.77 -12.40
CA LEU A 515 -0.37 5.51 -11.52
C LEU A 515 -0.08 6.13 -10.15
N ALA A 516 -0.94 7.07 -9.71
CA ALA A 516 -0.83 7.73 -8.41
C ALA A 516 -1.99 7.31 -7.49
N PHE A 517 -1.68 6.99 -6.24
CA PHE A 517 -2.65 6.61 -5.22
C PHE A 517 -2.68 7.67 -4.11
N ASP A 518 -3.88 7.97 -3.60
CA ASP A 518 -4.00 8.87 -2.45
C ASP A 518 -3.60 8.20 -1.13
N GLY A 519 -3.63 8.97 -0.05
CA GLY A 519 -3.09 8.56 1.25
C GLY A 519 -3.64 7.26 1.82
N ASP A 520 -4.87 6.86 1.48
CA ASP A 520 -5.49 5.61 1.90
C ASP A 520 -5.88 4.67 0.73
N GLY A 521 -5.50 5.00 -0.50
CA GLY A 521 -5.54 4.10 -1.64
C GLY A 521 -6.92 3.85 -2.22
N ASP A 522 -7.86 4.79 -2.06
CA ASP A 522 -9.19 4.69 -2.65
C ASP A 522 -9.42 5.64 -3.84
N ARG A 523 -8.41 6.48 -4.20
CA ARG A 523 -8.40 7.34 -5.39
C ARG A 523 -7.23 7.04 -6.30
N LEU A 524 -7.48 7.09 -7.62
CA LEU A 524 -6.50 6.86 -8.66
C LEU A 524 -6.27 8.09 -9.53
N GLY A 525 -5.02 8.55 -9.61
CA GLY A 525 -4.51 9.45 -10.63
C GLY A 525 -3.79 8.68 -11.73
N VAL A 526 -3.88 9.14 -12.97
CA VAL A 526 -3.30 8.48 -14.14
C VAL A 526 -2.55 9.48 -14.98
N VAL A 527 -1.33 9.09 -15.42
CA VAL A 527 -0.48 9.83 -16.36
C VAL A 527 -0.17 8.92 -17.53
N ASP A 528 -0.39 9.39 -18.76
CA ASP A 528 -0.10 8.61 -19.98
C ASP A 528 1.40 8.59 -20.33
N SER A 529 1.77 7.89 -21.41
CA SER A 529 3.16 7.76 -21.87
C SER A 529 3.82 9.07 -22.34
N ASN A 530 3.04 10.14 -22.56
CA ASN A 530 3.52 11.47 -22.93
C ASN A 530 3.55 12.45 -21.74
N GLY A 531 3.24 11.97 -20.53
CA GLY A 531 3.17 12.82 -19.33
C GLY A 531 1.86 13.61 -19.19
N ASN A 532 0.83 13.33 -20.00
CA ASN A 532 -0.47 13.99 -19.85
C ASN A 532 -1.26 13.37 -18.69
N VAL A 533 -1.82 14.22 -17.84
CA VAL A 533 -2.73 13.78 -16.77
C VAL A 533 -4.08 13.39 -17.38
N ILE A 534 -4.50 12.16 -17.12
CA ILE A 534 -5.80 11.64 -17.54
C ILE A 534 -6.77 11.73 -16.38
N TRP A 535 -7.61 12.75 -16.42
CA TRP A 535 -8.56 13.01 -15.34
C TRP A 535 -9.58 11.89 -15.16
N PRO A 536 -10.11 11.66 -13.94
CA PRO A 536 -10.98 10.51 -13.64
C PRO A 536 -12.23 10.42 -14.52
N ASP A 537 -12.82 11.52 -14.92
CA ASP A 537 -13.98 11.55 -15.82
C ASP A 537 -13.64 11.09 -17.25
N ARG A 538 -12.38 11.26 -17.71
CA ARG A 538 -11.89 10.67 -18.96
C ARG A 538 -11.53 9.19 -18.79
N GLN A 539 -10.94 8.80 -17.65
CA GLN A 539 -10.73 7.38 -17.32
C GLN A 539 -12.07 6.64 -17.32
N MET A 540 -13.11 7.25 -16.73
CA MET A 540 -14.47 6.70 -16.70
C MET A 540 -15.06 6.43 -18.08
N MET A 541 -14.65 7.14 -19.11
CA MET A 541 -15.09 6.83 -20.49
C MET A 541 -14.60 5.44 -20.93
N LEU A 542 -13.32 5.11 -20.67
CA LEU A 542 -12.77 3.78 -21.00
C LEU A 542 -13.45 2.68 -20.16
N TYR A 543 -13.61 2.90 -18.86
CA TYR A 543 -14.27 1.93 -17.99
C TYR A 543 -15.73 1.72 -18.41
N ALA A 544 -16.46 2.78 -18.75
CA ALA A 544 -17.83 2.68 -19.21
C ALA A 544 -17.94 1.90 -20.52
N MET A 545 -17.07 2.15 -21.50
CA MET A 545 -17.02 1.40 -22.74
C MET A 545 -16.76 -0.08 -22.50
N ASP A 546 -15.82 -0.41 -21.61
CA ASP A 546 -15.45 -1.78 -21.26
C ASP A 546 -16.62 -2.48 -20.55
N VAL A 547 -17.20 -1.90 -19.51
CA VAL A 547 -18.35 -2.46 -18.78
C VAL A 547 -19.55 -2.64 -19.71
N LEU A 548 -19.89 -1.64 -20.53
CA LEU A 548 -21.03 -1.69 -21.43
C LEU A 548 -20.87 -2.70 -22.56
N SER A 549 -19.65 -3.11 -22.89
CA SER A 549 -19.41 -4.18 -23.85
C SER A 549 -19.95 -5.53 -23.35
N ARG A 550 -20.01 -5.71 -22.03
CA ARG A 550 -20.53 -6.93 -21.38
C ARG A 550 -21.91 -6.74 -20.75
N GLN A 551 -22.23 -5.52 -20.28
CA GLN A 551 -23.46 -5.18 -19.56
C GLN A 551 -24.24 -4.09 -20.31
N ALA A 552 -24.74 -4.44 -21.52
CA ALA A 552 -25.50 -3.53 -22.34
C ALA A 552 -26.74 -2.99 -21.60
N GLY A 553 -26.97 -1.67 -21.64
CA GLY A 553 -28.08 -1.02 -20.96
C GLY A 553 -27.88 -0.70 -19.49
N ALA A 554 -26.70 -1.00 -18.94
CA ALA A 554 -26.38 -0.71 -17.54
C ALA A 554 -26.44 0.79 -17.21
N ASP A 555 -26.84 1.08 -15.98
CA ASP A 555 -26.72 2.41 -15.41
C ASP A 555 -25.25 2.68 -15.04
N ILE A 556 -24.72 3.82 -15.48
CA ILE A 556 -23.36 4.28 -15.13
C ILE A 556 -23.52 5.63 -14.40
N ILE A 557 -23.07 5.65 -13.14
CA ILE A 557 -23.20 6.83 -12.28
C ILE A 557 -21.93 7.67 -12.39
N TYR A 558 -22.10 9.00 -12.39
CA TYR A 558 -20.99 9.96 -12.31
C TYR A 558 -21.42 11.20 -11.53
N ASP A 559 -20.46 11.89 -10.89
CA ASP A 559 -20.78 13.08 -10.11
C ASP A 559 -20.98 14.33 -10.97
N VAL A 560 -21.57 15.36 -10.36
CA VAL A 560 -21.90 16.64 -11.06
C VAL A 560 -20.66 17.38 -11.59
N LYS A 561 -19.45 17.03 -11.17
CA LYS A 561 -18.20 17.67 -11.61
C LYS A 561 -17.66 17.07 -12.91
N CYS A 562 -18.13 15.88 -13.30
CA CYS A 562 -17.63 15.18 -14.48
C CYS A 562 -18.00 15.89 -15.79
N THR A 563 -17.14 15.70 -16.80
CA THR A 563 -17.33 16.21 -18.16
C THR A 563 -18.65 15.76 -18.77
N ARG A 564 -19.30 16.65 -19.53
CA ARG A 564 -20.51 16.31 -20.30
C ARG A 564 -20.27 15.24 -21.37
N ASN A 565 -19.01 15.09 -21.79
CA ASN A 565 -18.64 14.09 -22.79
C ASN A 565 -18.77 12.66 -22.24
N LEU A 566 -18.62 12.46 -20.94
CA LEU A 566 -18.82 11.15 -20.32
C LEU A 566 -20.26 10.63 -20.56
N ALA A 567 -21.27 11.49 -20.33
CA ALA A 567 -22.67 11.12 -20.58
C ALA A 567 -22.92 10.74 -22.05
N LYS A 568 -22.30 11.48 -23.00
CA LYS A 568 -22.40 11.19 -24.44
C LYS A 568 -21.77 9.84 -24.77
N VAL A 569 -20.59 9.52 -24.21
CA VAL A 569 -19.89 8.25 -24.41
C VAL A 569 -20.73 7.09 -23.85
N ILE A 570 -21.23 7.20 -22.62
CA ILE A 570 -22.10 6.20 -22.01
C ILE A 570 -23.32 5.90 -22.91
N ALA A 571 -24.04 6.94 -23.32
CA ALA A 571 -25.20 6.80 -24.19
C ALA A 571 -24.86 6.20 -25.56
N LYS A 572 -23.75 6.63 -26.17
CA LYS A 572 -23.25 6.09 -27.46
C LYS A 572 -22.98 4.58 -27.39
N HIS A 573 -22.52 4.08 -26.26
CA HIS A 573 -22.24 2.65 -26.06
C HIS A 573 -23.42 1.88 -25.45
N GLY A 574 -24.62 2.47 -25.45
CA GLY A 574 -25.86 1.82 -25.07
C GLY A 574 -26.12 1.73 -23.58
N GLY A 575 -25.37 2.48 -22.75
CA GLY A 575 -25.60 2.62 -21.32
C GLY A 575 -26.55 3.77 -20.97
N LYS A 576 -26.90 3.87 -19.69
CA LYS A 576 -27.72 4.97 -19.15
C LYS A 576 -26.85 5.85 -18.26
N PRO A 577 -26.57 7.11 -18.66
CA PRO A 577 -25.83 8.05 -17.83
C PRO A 577 -26.70 8.54 -16.67
N VAL A 578 -26.21 8.42 -15.43
CA VAL A 578 -26.90 8.82 -14.21
C VAL A 578 -26.02 9.81 -13.43
N MET A 579 -26.37 11.10 -13.48
CA MET A 579 -25.69 12.14 -12.71
C MET A 579 -26.08 12.05 -11.23
N SER A 580 -25.12 12.21 -10.32
CA SER A 580 -25.29 12.11 -8.88
C SER A 580 -24.61 13.26 -8.13
N LYS A 581 -24.93 13.39 -6.84
CA LYS A 581 -24.18 14.23 -5.92
C LYS A 581 -22.77 13.69 -5.74
N THR A 582 -21.80 14.58 -5.46
CA THR A 582 -20.44 14.24 -5.05
C THR A 582 -20.45 13.69 -3.62
N GLY A 583 -19.66 12.61 -3.41
CA GLY A 583 -19.44 11.97 -2.11
C GLY A 583 -19.51 10.45 -2.21
N HIS A 584 -18.40 9.79 -1.91
CA HIS A 584 -18.23 8.34 -2.11
C HIS A 584 -19.33 7.49 -1.45
N SER A 585 -19.82 7.89 -0.25
CA SER A 585 -20.90 7.20 0.43
C SER A 585 -22.26 7.40 -0.26
N LEU A 586 -22.51 8.60 -0.82
CA LEU A 586 -23.73 8.91 -1.57
C LEU A 586 -23.75 8.15 -2.91
N ILE A 587 -22.61 8.05 -3.57
CA ILE A 587 -22.44 7.24 -4.80
C ILE A 587 -22.73 5.75 -4.50
N LYS A 588 -22.16 5.20 -3.42
CA LYS A 588 -22.43 3.80 -3.02
C LYS A 588 -23.92 3.56 -2.72
N ALA A 589 -24.59 4.49 -2.06
CA ALA A 589 -26.03 4.42 -1.83
C ALA A 589 -26.81 4.46 -3.14
N LYS A 590 -26.44 5.36 -4.06
CA LYS A 590 -27.08 5.50 -5.38
C LYS A 590 -26.87 4.25 -6.24
N MET A 591 -25.66 3.62 -6.19
CA MET A 591 -25.41 2.35 -6.88
C MET A 591 -26.32 1.22 -6.38
N LYS A 592 -26.58 1.13 -5.07
CA LYS A 592 -27.53 0.15 -4.52
C LYS A 592 -28.95 0.40 -4.99
N GLU A 593 -29.39 1.68 -5.01
CA GLU A 593 -30.72 2.08 -5.45
C GLU A 593 -30.96 1.72 -6.92
N THR A 594 -30.04 2.10 -7.81
CA THR A 594 -30.15 1.95 -9.25
C THR A 594 -29.65 0.60 -9.77
N LYS A 595 -28.90 -0.15 -8.96
CA LYS A 595 -28.15 -1.35 -9.34
C LYS A 595 -27.12 -1.08 -10.43
N ALA A 596 -26.51 0.12 -10.41
CA ALA A 596 -25.50 0.51 -11.38
C ALA A 596 -24.28 -0.42 -11.31
N GLU A 597 -23.70 -0.70 -12.48
CA GLU A 597 -22.58 -1.60 -12.63
C GLU A 597 -21.21 -0.89 -12.50
N LEU A 598 -21.21 0.43 -12.70
CA LEU A 598 -20.03 1.28 -12.59
C LEU A 598 -20.44 2.66 -12.07
N ALA A 599 -19.58 3.23 -11.23
CA ALA A 599 -19.70 4.63 -10.84
C ALA A 599 -18.33 5.30 -10.75
N GLY A 600 -18.28 6.63 -10.82
CA GLY A 600 -17.06 7.38 -10.63
C GLY A 600 -17.28 8.84 -10.28
N GLU A 601 -16.27 9.42 -9.61
CA GLU A 601 -16.22 10.83 -9.22
C GLU A 601 -15.00 11.50 -9.86
N MET A 602 -15.12 12.79 -10.12
CA MET A 602 -13.98 13.60 -10.60
C MET A 602 -12.80 13.63 -9.63
N SER A 603 -13.03 13.28 -8.35
CA SER A 603 -12.02 13.18 -7.30
C SER A 603 -11.11 11.94 -7.41
N GLY A 604 -11.43 10.98 -8.30
CA GLY A 604 -10.65 9.75 -8.48
C GLY A 604 -11.22 8.50 -7.81
N HIS A 605 -12.33 8.62 -7.06
CA HIS A 605 -13.05 7.45 -6.56
C HIS A 605 -13.78 6.76 -7.71
N ILE A 606 -13.47 5.51 -7.98
CA ILE A 606 -14.11 4.67 -8.99
C ILE A 606 -14.64 3.40 -8.33
N PHE A 607 -15.84 3.01 -8.72
CA PHE A 607 -16.61 1.94 -8.08
C PHE A 607 -17.06 0.94 -9.14
N PHE A 608 -16.41 -0.21 -9.19
CA PHE A 608 -16.84 -1.31 -10.04
C PHE A 608 -17.80 -2.24 -9.29
N LYS A 609 -19.03 -2.41 -9.79
CA LYS A 609 -19.95 -3.45 -9.35
C LYS A 609 -19.89 -4.65 -10.30
N GLU A 610 -19.68 -4.40 -11.57
CA GLU A 610 -19.39 -5.41 -12.57
C GLU A 610 -18.07 -6.09 -12.24
N ARG A 611 -18.11 -7.39 -11.95
CA ARG A 611 -16.98 -8.26 -11.55
C ARG A 611 -16.37 -7.94 -10.17
N TRP A 612 -16.82 -6.89 -9.44
CA TRP A 612 -16.34 -6.51 -8.12
C TRP A 612 -17.49 -6.20 -7.16
N PHE A 613 -17.21 -5.62 -6.01
CA PHE A 613 -18.19 -5.46 -4.93
C PHE A 613 -18.96 -4.12 -4.95
N GLY A 614 -18.49 -3.12 -5.70
CA GLY A 614 -19.15 -1.80 -5.81
C GLY A 614 -18.74 -0.79 -4.76
N PHE A 615 -17.57 -0.95 -4.15
CA PHE A 615 -16.93 0.09 -3.34
C PHE A 615 -15.80 0.79 -4.12
N ASP A 616 -15.39 1.95 -3.61
CA ASP A 616 -14.26 2.74 -4.13
C ASP A 616 -12.94 1.99 -3.92
N ASP A 617 -12.23 1.70 -5.02
CA ASP A 617 -11.04 0.85 -5.01
C ASP A 617 -10.06 1.27 -6.09
N ALA A 618 -9.04 2.06 -5.71
CA ALA A 618 -8.05 2.54 -6.67
C ALA A 618 -7.13 1.42 -7.19
N LEU A 619 -6.86 0.40 -6.36
CA LEU A 619 -6.02 -0.72 -6.75
C LEU A 619 -6.71 -1.62 -7.78
N TYR A 620 -7.99 -1.94 -7.55
CA TYR A 620 -8.79 -2.65 -8.53
C TYR A 620 -9.00 -1.82 -9.79
N THR A 621 -9.26 -0.51 -9.66
CA THR A 621 -9.41 0.42 -10.78
C THR A 621 -8.16 0.49 -11.65
N ALA A 622 -6.97 0.59 -11.05
CA ALA A 622 -5.70 0.52 -11.75
C ALA A 622 -5.53 -0.80 -12.50
N SER A 623 -5.90 -1.91 -11.87
CA SER A 623 -5.83 -3.25 -12.48
C SER A 623 -6.75 -3.37 -13.69
N ARG A 624 -7.99 -2.83 -13.60
CA ARG A 624 -8.95 -2.79 -14.71
C ARG A 624 -8.50 -1.86 -15.84
N LEU A 625 -7.86 -0.71 -15.51
CA LEU A 625 -7.26 0.15 -16.52
C LEU A 625 -6.18 -0.59 -17.33
N LEU A 626 -5.29 -1.28 -16.62
CA LEU A 626 -4.24 -2.07 -17.25
C LEU A 626 -4.80 -3.22 -18.10
N GLU A 627 -5.88 -3.90 -17.66
CA GLU A 627 -6.57 -4.91 -18.45
C GLU A 627 -7.05 -4.34 -19.78
N ILE A 628 -7.66 -3.16 -19.78
CA ILE A 628 -8.14 -2.47 -20.98
C ILE A 628 -6.96 -2.06 -21.89
N LEU A 629 -5.97 -1.35 -21.33
CA LEU A 629 -4.85 -0.80 -22.08
C LEU A 629 -3.95 -1.89 -22.68
N THR A 630 -3.75 -3.01 -21.99
CA THR A 630 -2.94 -4.13 -22.47
C THR A 630 -3.64 -4.97 -23.53
N GLY A 631 -4.94 -4.77 -23.76
CA GLY A 631 -5.68 -5.33 -24.89
C GLY A 631 -5.26 -4.74 -26.24
N GLU A 632 -4.51 -3.62 -26.24
CA GLU A 632 -3.98 -2.95 -27.43
C GLU A 632 -2.46 -2.80 -27.37
N PHE A 633 -1.82 -2.61 -28.55
CA PHE A 633 -0.36 -2.40 -28.67
C PHE A 633 0.02 -0.94 -28.90
N ARG A 634 -0.97 -0.04 -29.03
CA ARG A 634 -0.72 1.39 -29.20
C ARG A 634 -0.19 2.00 -27.90
N PRO A 635 0.62 3.09 -27.98
CA PRO A 635 0.97 3.89 -26.82
C PRO A 635 -0.28 4.36 -26.07
N THR A 636 -0.22 4.44 -24.73
CA THR A 636 -1.37 4.87 -23.91
C THR A 636 -1.85 6.26 -24.27
N ALA A 637 -0.93 7.18 -24.61
CA ALA A 637 -1.26 8.53 -25.07
C ALA A 637 -2.16 8.53 -26.32
N GLU A 638 -1.96 7.61 -27.27
CA GLU A 638 -2.81 7.50 -28.47
C GLU A 638 -4.20 6.95 -28.10
N ILE A 639 -4.27 5.97 -27.18
CA ILE A 639 -5.55 5.39 -26.73
C ILE A 639 -6.39 6.48 -26.04
N PHE A 640 -5.78 7.28 -25.16
CA PHE A 640 -6.48 8.36 -24.49
C PHE A 640 -6.82 9.55 -25.43
N ALA A 641 -6.04 9.77 -26.48
CA ALA A 641 -6.33 10.80 -27.48
C ALA A 641 -7.58 10.50 -28.31
N ASP A 642 -7.99 9.22 -28.43
CA ASP A 642 -9.24 8.83 -29.11
C ASP A 642 -10.51 9.23 -28.32
N LEU A 643 -10.38 9.55 -27.02
CA LEU A 643 -11.51 9.96 -26.19
C LEU A 643 -11.89 11.42 -26.47
N PRO A 644 -13.20 11.74 -26.45
CA PRO A 644 -13.64 13.13 -26.55
C PRO A 644 -12.97 14.02 -25.49
N ASP A 645 -12.55 15.19 -25.88
CA ASP A 645 -11.98 16.21 -25.02
C ASP A 645 -12.73 17.53 -25.12
N SER A 646 -12.50 18.43 -24.20
CA SER A 646 -13.09 19.77 -24.12
C SER A 646 -12.14 20.73 -23.42
N VAL A 647 -12.25 22.01 -23.69
CA VAL A 647 -11.53 23.02 -22.93
C VAL A 647 -12.19 23.17 -21.56
N SER A 648 -11.42 23.05 -20.47
CA SER A 648 -11.97 23.11 -19.11
C SER A 648 -11.01 23.81 -18.15
N THR A 649 -11.58 24.40 -17.09
CA THR A 649 -10.79 24.88 -15.96
C THR A 649 -10.39 23.69 -15.07
N PRO A 650 -9.28 23.78 -14.32
CA PRO A 650 -9.12 22.98 -13.12
C PRO A 650 -10.25 23.24 -12.13
N GLU A 651 -10.34 22.49 -11.05
CA GLU A 651 -11.24 22.78 -9.94
C GLU A 651 -10.80 24.05 -9.23
N LEU A 652 -11.66 25.08 -9.24
CA LEU A 652 -11.42 26.38 -8.61
C LEU A 652 -12.12 26.41 -7.25
N ASN A 653 -11.47 27.03 -6.25
CA ASN A 653 -12.00 27.10 -4.90
C ASN A 653 -12.06 28.55 -4.39
N ILE A 654 -13.13 28.89 -3.68
CA ILE A 654 -13.28 30.15 -2.96
C ILE A 654 -13.52 29.84 -1.50
N SER A 655 -12.59 30.21 -0.62
CA SER A 655 -12.75 30.05 0.82
C SER A 655 -13.77 31.06 1.36
N LEU A 656 -14.64 30.59 2.25
CA LEU A 656 -15.69 31.36 2.93
C LEU A 656 -15.67 31.04 4.43
N GLU A 657 -16.48 31.74 5.21
CA GLU A 657 -16.70 31.38 6.62
C GLU A 657 -17.57 30.13 6.74
N GLU A 658 -17.52 29.45 7.90
CA GLU A 658 -18.25 28.21 8.16
C GLU A 658 -19.77 28.40 7.94
N GLY A 659 -20.34 27.57 7.04
CA GLY A 659 -21.78 27.61 6.67
C GLY A 659 -22.16 28.65 5.62
N GLU A 660 -21.32 29.61 5.29
CA GLU A 660 -21.60 30.62 4.25
C GLU A 660 -21.67 29.98 2.85
N ASN A 661 -20.84 28.97 2.59
CA ASN A 661 -20.82 28.24 1.33
C ASN A 661 -22.20 27.62 0.99
N PHE A 662 -22.88 27.02 1.96
CA PHE A 662 -24.23 26.48 1.76
C PHE A 662 -25.27 27.58 1.57
N SER A 663 -25.16 28.67 2.34
CA SER A 663 -26.04 29.83 2.24
C SER A 663 -25.91 30.51 0.87
N PHE A 664 -24.69 30.68 0.38
CA PHE A 664 -24.37 31.23 -0.94
C PHE A 664 -24.98 30.40 -2.06
N VAL A 665 -24.76 29.07 -2.04
CA VAL A 665 -25.31 28.16 -3.06
C VAL A 665 -26.82 28.17 -3.04
N LYS A 666 -27.48 28.20 -1.86
CA LYS A 666 -28.93 28.31 -1.73
C LYS A 666 -29.46 29.61 -2.32
N ALA A 667 -28.78 30.73 -2.08
CA ALA A 667 -29.11 32.01 -2.68
C ALA A 667 -28.96 31.97 -4.21
N LEU A 668 -27.84 31.40 -4.73
CA LEU A 668 -27.61 31.25 -6.16
C LEU A 668 -28.72 30.39 -6.82
N GLN A 669 -29.13 29.28 -6.18
CA GLN A 669 -30.23 28.43 -6.67
C GLN A 669 -31.56 29.15 -6.80
N SER A 670 -31.82 30.12 -5.90
CA SER A 670 -33.12 30.82 -5.83
C SER A 670 -33.17 32.12 -6.61
N GLN A 671 -32.05 32.78 -6.87
CA GLN A 671 -31.99 34.15 -7.41
C GLN A 671 -31.29 34.24 -8.77
N ALA A 672 -30.47 33.27 -9.14
CA ALA A 672 -29.73 33.32 -10.41
C ALA A 672 -30.61 32.93 -11.59
N GLU A 673 -30.48 33.66 -12.68
CA GLU A 673 -31.16 33.41 -13.94
C GLU A 673 -30.15 33.08 -15.04
N PHE A 674 -30.35 31.90 -15.69
CA PHE A 674 -29.48 31.41 -16.76
C PHE A 674 -30.34 31.24 -18.03
N GLU A 675 -30.41 32.29 -18.84
CA GLU A 675 -31.22 32.29 -20.03
C GLU A 675 -30.78 31.26 -21.07
N GLY A 676 -31.70 30.47 -21.57
CA GLY A 676 -31.45 29.48 -22.63
C GLY A 676 -30.64 28.24 -22.21
N ALA A 677 -30.43 28.04 -20.92
CA ALA A 677 -29.66 26.94 -20.37
C ALA A 677 -30.53 25.98 -19.54
N ASN A 678 -30.04 24.74 -19.39
CA ASN A 678 -30.61 23.71 -18.50
C ASN A 678 -29.93 23.79 -17.13
N VAL A 679 -30.70 24.09 -16.08
CA VAL A 679 -30.20 24.24 -14.70
C VAL A 679 -30.44 22.95 -13.92
N ILE A 680 -29.36 22.36 -13.39
CA ILE A 680 -29.38 21.13 -12.59
C ILE A 680 -28.95 21.50 -11.16
N THR A 681 -29.81 21.19 -10.18
CA THR A 681 -29.62 21.55 -8.77
C THR A 681 -29.43 20.33 -7.86
N ILE A 682 -28.93 19.21 -8.41
CA ILE A 682 -28.69 17.96 -7.66
C ILE A 682 -27.67 18.18 -6.55
N ASP A 683 -26.56 18.91 -6.86
CA ASP A 683 -25.50 19.25 -5.92
C ASP A 683 -24.89 20.60 -6.33
N GLY A 684 -25.37 21.67 -5.75
CA GLY A 684 -25.04 23.04 -6.17
C GLY A 684 -25.89 23.52 -7.35
N VAL A 685 -25.30 24.33 -8.23
CA VAL A 685 -25.89 24.86 -9.46
C VAL A 685 -25.00 24.50 -10.64
N ARG A 686 -25.35 23.44 -11.37
CA ARG A 686 -24.75 23.10 -12.66
C ARG A 686 -25.65 23.61 -13.78
N VAL A 687 -25.11 24.40 -14.70
CA VAL A 687 -25.83 25.01 -15.79
C VAL A 687 -25.26 24.53 -17.10
N GLU A 688 -26.05 23.81 -17.90
CA GLU A 688 -25.66 23.28 -19.18
C GLU A 688 -26.17 24.16 -20.33
N PHE A 689 -25.24 24.75 -21.06
CA PHE A 689 -25.47 25.49 -22.30
C PHE A 689 -25.29 24.55 -23.50
N LYS A 690 -25.60 25.04 -24.71
CA LYS A 690 -25.44 24.27 -25.94
C LYS A 690 -23.98 23.81 -26.14
N ASP A 691 -23.03 24.67 -25.83
CA ASP A 691 -21.58 24.55 -26.14
C ASP A 691 -20.69 24.43 -24.91
N GLY A 692 -21.25 24.21 -23.71
CA GLY A 692 -20.47 24.03 -22.47
C GLY A 692 -21.34 24.01 -21.24
N TRP A 693 -20.70 24.00 -20.06
CA TRP A 693 -21.38 24.06 -18.75
C TRP A 693 -20.51 24.75 -17.71
N GLY A 694 -21.16 25.23 -16.64
CA GLY A 694 -20.49 25.71 -15.44
C GLY A 694 -21.16 25.12 -14.19
N LEU A 695 -20.40 25.03 -13.10
CA LEU A 695 -20.83 24.51 -11.82
C LEU A 695 -20.33 25.40 -10.68
N VAL A 696 -21.22 25.69 -9.73
CA VAL A 696 -20.88 26.21 -8.40
C VAL A 696 -21.56 25.33 -7.36
N ARG A 697 -20.81 24.77 -6.43
CA ARG A 697 -21.34 23.95 -5.35
C ARG A 697 -20.64 24.26 -4.02
N ALA A 698 -21.29 23.96 -2.90
CA ALA A 698 -20.67 24.00 -1.59
C ALA A 698 -19.82 22.75 -1.36
N SER A 699 -18.60 22.91 -0.85
CA SER A 699 -17.81 21.78 -0.36
C SER A 699 -18.44 21.22 0.92
N ASN A 700 -18.44 19.88 1.05
CA ASN A 700 -18.92 19.19 2.26
C ASN A 700 -17.80 18.97 3.30
N THR A 701 -16.55 19.22 2.91
CA THR A 701 -15.36 18.92 3.75
C THR A 701 -14.64 20.18 4.21
N THR A 702 -14.82 21.29 3.49
CA THR A 702 -14.21 22.59 3.78
C THR A 702 -15.21 23.70 3.60
N PRO A 703 -15.11 24.85 4.32
CA PRO A 703 -15.98 26.01 4.13
C PRO A 703 -15.59 26.74 2.83
N SER A 704 -15.87 26.15 1.68
CA SER A 704 -15.50 26.71 0.38
C SER A 704 -16.55 26.44 -0.68
N LEU A 705 -16.57 27.27 -1.73
CA LEU A 705 -17.25 27.00 -2.97
C LEU A 705 -16.29 26.27 -3.91
N VAL A 706 -16.78 25.23 -4.57
CA VAL A 706 -16.10 24.50 -5.62
C VAL A 706 -16.71 24.88 -6.95
N ILE A 707 -15.85 25.30 -7.90
CA ILE A 707 -16.27 25.84 -9.19
C ILE A 707 -15.54 25.12 -10.30
N ARG A 708 -16.23 24.79 -11.38
CA ARG A 708 -15.64 24.21 -12.60
C ARG A 708 -16.40 24.67 -13.82
N PHE A 709 -15.68 24.91 -14.92
CA PHE A 709 -16.23 25.24 -16.23
C PHE A 709 -15.65 24.32 -17.30
N GLU A 710 -16.45 24.05 -18.33
CA GLU A 710 -16.07 23.28 -19.50
C GLU A 710 -16.84 23.76 -20.72
N ALA A 711 -16.17 23.85 -21.88
CA ALA A 711 -16.79 24.24 -23.13
C ALA A 711 -16.14 23.58 -24.34
N ASP A 712 -16.77 23.71 -25.52
CA ASP A 712 -16.26 23.17 -26.78
C ASP A 712 -15.04 23.94 -27.27
N ASP A 713 -14.93 25.25 -26.93
CA ASP A 713 -13.83 26.12 -27.26
C ASP A 713 -13.61 27.22 -26.20
N GLU A 714 -12.49 27.93 -26.29
CA GLU A 714 -12.10 29.01 -25.37
C GLU A 714 -13.12 30.17 -25.34
N GLY A 715 -13.71 30.52 -26.49
CA GLY A 715 -14.69 31.60 -26.56
C GLY A 715 -15.98 31.26 -25.81
N ALA A 716 -16.46 30.04 -25.94
CA ALA A 716 -17.60 29.53 -25.18
C ALA A 716 -17.27 29.44 -23.67
N LEU A 717 -16.04 29.01 -23.32
CA LEU A 717 -15.59 28.93 -21.94
C LEU A 717 -15.63 30.31 -21.25
N GLU A 718 -15.01 31.32 -21.87
CA GLU A 718 -14.99 32.67 -21.33
C GLU A 718 -16.40 33.29 -21.20
N ARG A 719 -17.27 33.08 -22.19
CA ARG A 719 -18.66 33.50 -22.13
C ARG A 719 -19.41 32.87 -20.94
N ILE A 720 -19.23 31.58 -20.71
CA ILE A 720 -19.88 30.86 -19.59
C ILE A 720 -19.33 31.36 -18.26
N LYS A 721 -18.03 31.59 -18.13
CA LYS A 721 -17.42 32.17 -16.93
C LYS A 721 -18.02 33.56 -16.65
N GLU A 722 -18.21 34.42 -17.67
CA GLU A 722 -18.80 35.76 -17.50
C GLU A 722 -20.23 35.67 -17.02
N VAL A 723 -21.07 34.78 -17.56
CA VAL A 723 -22.43 34.57 -17.09
C VAL A 723 -22.45 34.19 -15.59
N PHE A 724 -21.56 33.27 -15.17
CA PHE A 724 -21.49 32.91 -13.75
C PHE A 724 -20.94 34.03 -12.88
N ARG A 725 -19.97 34.80 -13.36
CA ARG A 725 -19.42 35.98 -12.67
C ARG A 725 -20.53 36.97 -12.36
N GLU A 726 -21.35 37.34 -13.34
CA GLU A 726 -22.49 38.23 -13.16
C GLU A 726 -23.48 37.72 -12.10
N GLN A 727 -23.85 36.44 -12.15
CA GLN A 727 -24.81 35.87 -11.22
C GLN A 727 -24.25 35.76 -9.79
N MET A 728 -22.97 35.39 -9.65
CA MET A 728 -22.33 35.28 -8.34
C MET A 728 -22.12 36.64 -7.67
N LEU A 729 -21.75 37.68 -8.42
CA LEU A 729 -21.63 39.07 -7.93
C LEU A 729 -22.98 39.68 -7.54
N LYS A 730 -24.12 39.25 -8.13
CA LYS A 730 -25.46 39.66 -7.66
C LYS A 730 -25.77 39.10 -6.28
N ILE A 731 -25.24 37.91 -5.92
CA ILE A 731 -25.45 37.30 -4.60
C ILE A 731 -24.55 37.94 -3.54
N ASN A 732 -23.26 38.15 -3.89
CA ASN A 732 -22.28 38.80 -3.03
C ASN A 732 -21.33 39.64 -3.91
N ALA A 733 -21.47 40.99 -3.83
CA ALA A 733 -20.69 41.92 -4.64
C ALA A 733 -19.20 41.97 -4.24
N ASP A 734 -18.88 41.55 -3.02
CA ASP A 734 -17.53 41.61 -2.47
C ASP A 734 -16.73 40.27 -2.65
N ILE A 735 -17.38 39.26 -3.25
CA ILE A 735 -16.73 37.95 -3.45
C ILE A 735 -15.59 38.06 -4.48
N THR A 736 -14.42 37.56 -4.12
CA THR A 736 -13.28 37.49 -5.04
C THR A 736 -13.35 36.21 -5.88
N LEU A 737 -13.50 36.37 -7.19
CA LEU A 737 -13.63 35.25 -8.13
C LEU A 737 -12.26 34.89 -8.76
N PRO A 738 -11.84 33.62 -8.77
CA PRO A 738 -10.54 33.18 -9.32
C PRO A 738 -10.57 32.94 -10.83
N PHE A 739 -11.58 33.47 -11.58
CA PHE A 739 -11.75 33.26 -13.01
C PHE A 739 -12.29 34.49 -13.74
#